data_ae4889fac1f4645e99f0c63621a833da
#
_entry.id   ae4889fac1f4645e99f0c63621a833da
#
_cell.length_a   1.000
_cell.length_b   1.000
_cell.length_c   1.000
_cell.angle_alpha   90.00
_cell.angle_beta   90.00
_cell.angle_gamma   90.00
#
_symmetry.space_group_name_H-M   'P 1'
#
loop_
_entity.id
_entity.type
_entity.pdbx_description
1 polymer ?
#
loop_
_entity_poly.entity_id
_entity_poly.type
_entity_poly.pdbx_seq_one_letter_code
_entity_poly.pdbx_strand_id
1 'polypeptide(L)'
;MSIASLALTAIAVVAQEPVLPPFEPIRLGDDAANTWSKPFFPDARYDAAVAHPRDVLGQPVGSRLASHAEVLAMLRAIAATSDRATIEPYGVTYEGRELVTLTITSPKNHARLDEIRATARRMWDPRGGEVDLSAQPGVAWMGYGIHGDETSATEAAVPVAYHLAACLDDEVVAALEDVVIVLDPCLNPDGRERIRSMVVQSAGRRANLDAGSMQRGRWPGGRGNHYLFDMNRDWMAGEAPETRARWARLLELPPQLFVDAHEMSGLDTFLFYPQAPPRNPNLPERLLYWQGVLADDAAAEFDRYGWGYYTREWADALAPFYSDAWGSLTGAIGMLYEQGRTIGAPLERESGEIVPYRETVHGQVVVSMANVLSFARNREAILTDYVAHRRASCEPSGAFEGRAYVVAPTADVERDAHFMRTMRGQGIEVLRARDAFEASDVVSALGERSESVAFPAGAWIVPAAQPQGAMMRAYLDFDPRLDADFLREERESIERGRGSKTYDATAWDLGRQFGVDAYWAAMPSVATDPAGPVTAPVGPVGDVSGAYAWALDGDDGRSLRFAARAMELGLSVHVSDKAFEARVRDADGNPETATFPRGSLLLRRHENPDGVDELVAQAADETRAVVRSVVSGRAVGDGPDLGGGHFMLLKRPRVAILSNSPVSRTDFGHAWRAIDEGLGLPVTLVDAQGYRGVDLDDYNVLVLPSGASSFVRDRAGSLRDWVRSGGVLVAIGSTAVALADPEVELSGNRLRRDVLGELDVYAWRASNERAAHAVEVDVDLVYGDDAEEPEAPSETEVDDEVDDDSSDDASPDVELEDEWRRRFSPAGVILRGELDPESWITAGRGEGEIPVYFGGSSALMPAVRPAVRLASEPRLRLAGLLWPEARARIADSAWLTVESRGRGLVVSFASSPIFRGSWRSTLRLFENAIVIGPGMTR
;
A
#
# COMPACT_ATOMS: atom_id res chain seq x y z
N MET A 1 41.56 75.99 -43.30
CA MET A 1 41.31 74.59 -43.07
C MET A 1 40.53 74.46 -41.79
N SER A 2 39.20 74.39 -41.91
CA SER A 2 38.28 74.41 -40.79
C SER A 2 37.74 73.00 -40.53
N ILE A 3 37.84 72.58 -39.26
CA ILE A 3 37.28 71.31 -38.79
C ILE A 3 35.94 71.62 -38.20
N ALA A 4 34.90 71.14 -38.83
CA ALA A 4 33.54 71.27 -38.30
C ALA A 4 33.29 70.18 -37.24
N SER A 5 32.93 70.61 -35.99
CA SER A 5 32.44 69.72 -34.92
C SER A 5 31.01 69.35 -35.20
N LEU A 6 30.72 68.06 -35.39
CA LEU A 6 29.40 67.52 -35.34
C LEU A 6 29.06 67.24 -33.86
N ALA A 7 28.07 67.97 -33.32
CA ALA A 7 27.49 67.65 -32.03
C ALA A 7 26.38 66.57 -32.22
N LEU A 8 26.62 65.36 -31.70
CA LEU A 8 25.58 64.33 -31.59
C LEU A 8 24.70 64.67 -30.38
N THR A 9 23.51 65.06 -30.68
CA THR A 9 22.42 65.20 -29.66
C THR A 9 21.84 63.80 -29.41
N ALA A 10 22.19 63.20 -28.32
CA ALA A 10 21.55 61.97 -27.84
C ALA A 10 20.15 62.31 -27.34
N ILE A 11 19.13 61.90 -28.08
CA ILE A 11 17.75 61.88 -27.63
C ILE A 11 17.63 60.68 -26.70
N ALA A 12 17.59 60.92 -25.38
CA ALA A 12 17.20 59.91 -24.42
C ALA A 12 15.71 59.64 -24.61
N VAL A 13 15.37 58.54 -25.29
CA VAL A 13 14.05 57.98 -25.25
C VAL A 13 13.89 57.37 -23.85
N VAL A 14 13.24 58.11 -22.94
CA VAL A 14 12.74 57.58 -21.70
C VAL A 14 11.65 56.59 -22.11
N ALA A 15 11.94 55.32 -22.11
CA ALA A 15 10.91 54.30 -22.21
C ALA A 15 9.98 54.48 -21.02
N GLN A 16 8.82 55.11 -21.23
CA GLN A 16 7.74 55.03 -20.27
C GLN A 16 7.42 53.53 -20.13
N GLU A 17 7.69 52.97 -18.94
CA GLU A 17 7.12 51.67 -18.58
C GLU A 17 5.61 51.74 -18.88
N PRO A 18 5.05 50.74 -19.59
CA PRO A 18 3.62 50.71 -19.86
C PRO A 18 2.93 50.75 -18.50
N VAL A 19 2.24 51.84 -18.19
CA VAL A 19 1.33 51.95 -17.05
C VAL A 19 0.22 50.94 -17.35
N LEU A 20 0.40 49.70 -16.89
CA LEU A 20 -0.69 48.73 -16.88
C LEU A 20 -1.83 49.37 -16.06
N PRO A 21 -3.07 49.34 -16.54
CA PRO A 21 -4.20 49.78 -15.72
C PRO A 21 -4.17 49.01 -14.40
N PRO A 22 -4.56 49.63 -13.28
CA PRO A 22 -4.53 48.97 -11.99
C PRO A 22 -5.36 47.68 -12.09
N PHE A 23 -4.62 46.56 -12.12
CA PHE A 23 -5.22 45.24 -12.14
C PHE A 23 -5.50 44.82 -10.70
N GLU A 24 -6.77 44.85 -10.32
CA GLU A 24 -7.18 44.22 -9.08
C GLU A 24 -7.31 42.70 -9.31
N PRO A 25 -6.47 41.89 -8.65
CA PRO A 25 -6.59 40.43 -8.77
C PRO A 25 -7.98 39.99 -8.30
N ILE A 26 -8.55 39.03 -9.00
CA ILE A 26 -9.85 38.47 -8.61
C ILE A 26 -9.64 37.74 -7.28
N ARG A 27 -10.35 38.20 -6.23
CA ARG A 27 -10.45 37.45 -4.96
C ARG A 27 -11.52 36.38 -5.16
N LEU A 28 -11.08 35.13 -5.19
CA LEU A 28 -11.95 34.00 -5.45
C LEU A 28 -12.63 33.54 -4.15
N GLY A 29 -13.97 33.38 -4.19
CA GLY A 29 -14.76 32.93 -3.05
C GLY A 29 -14.84 33.90 -1.88
N ASP A 30 -14.50 35.20 -2.11
CA ASP A 30 -14.50 36.25 -1.09
C ASP A 30 -15.91 36.86 -0.96
N ASP A 31 -16.74 36.28 -0.13
CA ASP A 31 -18.04 36.82 0.24
C ASP A 31 -18.45 36.51 1.69
N ALA A 32 -19.63 36.97 2.11
CA ALA A 32 -20.16 36.81 3.45
C ALA A 32 -20.32 35.34 3.87
N ALA A 33 -20.58 34.44 2.92
CA ALA A 33 -20.75 33.01 3.17
C ALA A 33 -19.44 32.33 3.61
N ASN A 34 -18.27 32.91 3.25
CA ASN A 34 -16.96 32.39 3.64
C ASN A 34 -16.30 33.17 4.77
N THR A 35 -17.08 33.97 5.51
CA THR A 35 -16.56 34.83 6.57
C THR A 35 -16.66 34.14 7.93
N TRP A 36 -15.53 34.04 8.62
CA TRP A 36 -15.42 33.60 10.02
C TRP A 36 -14.64 34.61 10.81
N SER A 37 -15.31 35.35 11.70
CA SER A 37 -14.75 36.51 12.41
C SER A 37 -14.14 36.16 13.78
N LYS A 38 -14.42 34.97 14.32
CA LYS A 38 -13.89 34.56 15.62
C LYS A 38 -12.35 34.38 15.53
N PRO A 39 -11.59 34.95 16.48
CA PRO A 39 -10.14 34.64 16.56
C PRO A 39 -9.92 33.19 16.99
N PHE A 40 -8.82 32.59 16.56
CA PHE A 40 -8.45 31.22 16.96
C PHE A 40 -8.21 31.11 18.47
N PHE A 41 -7.64 32.18 19.07
CA PHE A 41 -7.32 32.26 20.50
C PHE A 41 -7.82 33.63 21.01
N PRO A 42 -9.02 33.68 21.57
CA PRO A 42 -9.53 34.90 22.18
C PRO A 42 -8.63 35.36 23.33
N ASP A 43 -8.36 36.67 23.39
CA ASP A 43 -7.66 37.34 24.49
C ASP A 43 -6.18 36.88 24.69
N ALA A 44 -5.62 36.05 23.84
CA ALA A 44 -4.22 35.61 23.95
C ALA A 44 -3.24 36.76 23.71
N ARG A 45 -2.19 36.80 24.51
CA ARG A 45 -1.09 37.79 24.39
C ARG A 45 0.07 37.19 23.64
N TYR A 46 0.61 37.92 22.68
CA TYR A 46 1.70 37.45 21.83
C TYR A 46 2.93 38.35 21.92
N ASP A 47 4.10 37.73 21.77
CA ASP A 47 5.36 38.42 21.54
C ASP A 47 5.35 39.03 20.13
N ALA A 48 5.41 40.37 20.07
CA ALA A 48 5.41 41.12 18.81
C ALA A 48 6.69 40.92 17.98
N ALA A 49 7.74 40.30 18.53
CA ALA A 49 8.96 39.98 17.80
C ALA A 49 8.79 38.77 16.90
N VAL A 50 7.85 37.86 17.19
CA VAL A 50 7.59 36.65 16.41
C VAL A 50 6.73 37.03 15.20
N ALA A 51 7.18 36.59 14.00
CA ALA A 51 6.52 36.92 12.75
C ALA A 51 5.10 36.35 12.71
N HIS A 52 4.11 37.26 12.52
CA HIS A 52 2.72 36.81 12.46
C HIS A 52 2.40 36.24 11.08
N PRO A 53 1.78 35.03 10.98
CA PRO A 53 1.49 34.36 9.71
C PRO A 53 0.72 35.21 8.70
N ARG A 54 -0.19 36.08 9.19
CA ARG A 54 -0.94 37.01 8.33
C ARG A 54 -0.05 37.96 7.56
N ASP A 55 1.06 38.41 8.17
CA ASP A 55 1.96 39.38 7.53
C ASP A 55 2.80 38.70 6.42
N VAL A 56 3.05 37.41 6.54
CA VAL A 56 3.72 36.58 5.52
C VAL A 56 2.77 36.22 4.37
N LEU A 57 1.54 35.80 4.70
CA LEU A 57 0.53 35.39 3.73
C LEU A 57 -0.19 36.54 3.04
N GLY A 58 -0.17 37.74 3.67
CA GLY A 58 -0.90 38.91 3.21
C GLY A 58 -2.40 38.89 3.52
N GLN A 59 -2.90 37.89 4.22
CA GLN A 59 -4.30 37.69 4.60
C GLN A 59 -4.43 36.72 5.78
N PRO A 60 -5.59 36.63 6.45
CA PRO A 60 -5.81 35.72 7.56
C PRO A 60 -5.65 34.25 7.10
N VAL A 61 -4.98 33.41 7.92
CA VAL A 61 -4.89 31.97 7.71
C VAL A 61 -6.30 31.36 7.71
N GLY A 62 -6.57 30.45 6.79
CA GLY A 62 -7.89 29.83 6.61
C GLY A 62 -8.89 30.65 5.82
N SER A 63 -8.55 31.89 5.36
CA SER A 63 -9.40 32.65 4.46
C SER A 63 -9.43 32.10 3.03
N ARG A 64 -8.40 31.39 2.64
CA ARG A 64 -8.27 30.60 1.41
C ARG A 64 -7.34 29.41 1.64
N LEU A 65 -7.33 28.49 0.70
CA LEU A 65 -6.42 27.35 0.71
C LEU A 65 -4.99 27.79 0.35
N ALA A 66 -4.06 27.73 1.33
CA ALA A 66 -2.65 28.06 1.12
C ALA A 66 -1.92 26.93 0.36
N SER A 67 -0.94 27.29 -0.47
CA SER A 67 -0.03 26.33 -1.05
C SER A 67 0.95 25.76 -0.01
N HIS A 68 1.55 24.59 -0.30
CA HIS A 68 2.60 24.05 0.56
C HIS A 68 3.76 25.05 0.75
N ALA A 69 4.16 25.74 -0.33
CA ALA A 69 5.21 26.76 -0.26
C ALA A 69 4.84 27.95 0.67
N GLU A 70 3.57 28.39 0.66
CA GLU A 70 3.09 29.45 1.57
C GLU A 70 3.06 28.95 3.02
N VAL A 71 2.63 27.71 3.28
CA VAL A 71 2.68 27.09 4.61
C VAL A 71 4.11 27.06 5.13
N LEU A 72 5.07 26.58 4.32
CA LEU A 72 6.48 26.56 4.71
C LEU A 72 7.05 27.97 4.92
N ALA A 73 6.68 28.96 4.12
CA ALA A 73 7.14 30.34 4.29
C ALA A 73 6.69 30.91 5.64
N MET A 74 5.43 30.70 6.04
CA MET A 74 4.90 31.13 7.35
C MET A 74 5.66 30.44 8.50
N LEU A 75 5.83 29.12 8.44
CA LEU A 75 6.52 28.36 9.49
C LEU A 75 8.02 28.72 9.62
N ARG A 76 8.69 28.95 8.49
CA ARG A 76 10.08 29.43 8.49
C ARG A 76 10.22 30.82 9.09
N ALA A 77 9.25 31.72 8.83
CA ALA A 77 9.23 33.06 9.45
C ALA A 77 9.03 32.98 10.98
N ILE A 78 8.14 32.10 11.45
CA ILE A 78 7.95 31.82 12.88
C ILE A 78 9.27 31.31 13.51
N ALA A 79 9.86 30.27 12.92
CA ALA A 79 11.09 29.66 13.44
C ALA A 79 12.30 30.63 13.41
N ALA A 80 12.35 31.53 12.43
CA ALA A 80 13.45 32.53 12.35
C ALA A 80 13.34 33.65 13.39
N THR A 81 12.16 33.83 14.00
CA THR A 81 11.90 34.96 14.89
C THR A 81 11.51 34.53 16.33
N SER A 82 11.39 33.26 16.63
CA SER A 82 11.11 32.70 17.93
C SER A 82 12.26 31.81 18.43
N ASP A 83 12.64 31.97 19.68
CA ASP A 83 13.60 31.09 20.36
C ASP A 83 13.00 29.76 20.87
N ARG A 84 11.67 29.61 20.69
CA ARG A 84 10.92 28.38 21.03
C ARG A 84 10.75 27.41 19.88
N ALA A 85 11.14 27.77 18.64
CA ALA A 85 10.86 26.98 17.45
C ALA A 85 12.07 26.80 16.56
N THR A 86 12.30 25.56 16.08
CA THR A 86 13.28 25.23 15.05
C THR A 86 12.60 24.43 13.95
N ILE A 87 13.00 24.62 12.70
CA ILE A 87 12.45 23.89 11.54
C ILE A 87 13.54 23.07 10.87
N GLU A 88 13.27 21.79 10.59
CA GLU A 88 14.23 20.86 9.99
C GLU A 88 13.54 20.06 8.88
N PRO A 89 14.18 19.93 7.68
CA PRO A 89 13.73 19.02 6.66
C PRO A 89 14.08 17.57 7.08
N TYR A 90 13.17 16.63 6.78
CA TYR A 90 13.42 15.21 7.03
C TYR A 90 13.28 14.33 5.78
N GLY A 91 12.82 14.88 4.65
CA GLY A 91 12.64 14.14 3.41
C GLY A 91 12.13 15.00 2.26
N VAL A 92 11.87 14.33 1.15
CA VAL A 92 11.24 14.92 -0.04
C VAL A 92 10.21 13.95 -0.61
N THR A 93 9.16 14.49 -1.23
CA THR A 93 8.13 13.71 -1.91
C THR A 93 8.60 13.24 -3.29
N TYR A 94 7.80 12.41 -3.97
CA TYR A 94 8.05 12.03 -5.37
C TYR A 94 8.16 13.25 -6.30
N GLU A 95 7.39 14.32 -6.07
CA GLU A 95 7.41 15.55 -6.88
C GLU A 95 8.48 16.56 -6.39
N GLY A 96 9.37 16.16 -5.48
CA GLY A 96 10.49 16.97 -5.00
C GLY A 96 10.12 18.04 -3.97
N ARG A 97 8.95 17.96 -3.33
CA ARG A 97 8.55 18.89 -2.26
C ARG A 97 9.17 18.48 -0.94
N GLU A 98 9.67 19.48 -0.18
CA GLU A 98 10.27 19.22 1.13
C GLU A 98 9.20 18.76 2.15
N LEU A 99 9.59 17.76 2.95
CA LEU A 99 8.91 17.36 4.16
C LEU A 99 9.68 17.93 5.34
N VAL A 100 9.00 18.68 6.21
CA VAL A 100 9.64 19.39 7.32
C VAL A 100 8.93 19.10 8.64
N THR A 101 9.67 19.16 9.75
CA THR A 101 9.09 19.25 11.08
C THR A 101 9.50 20.54 11.76
N LEU A 102 8.56 21.09 12.54
CA LEU A 102 8.81 22.17 13.47
C LEU A 102 8.93 21.60 14.88
N THR A 103 10.07 21.74 15.52
CA THR A 103 10.24 21.37 16.93
C THR A 103 9.97 22.60 17.78
N ILE A 104 8.94 22.56 18.65
CA ILE A 104 8.52 23.67 19.49
C ILE A 104 8.57 23.24 20.97
N THR A 105 9.30 23.97 21.79
CA THR A 105 9.44 23.76 23.24
C THR A 105 10.03 25.00 23.90
N SER A 106 10.23 25.01 25.23
CA SER A 106 10.90 26.11 25.89
C SER A 106 12.36 26.28 25.45
N PRO A 107 12.93 27.50 25.49
CA PRO A 107 14.36 27.70 25.20
C PRO A 107 15.28 26.83 26.07
N LYS A 108 14.89 26.54 27.31
CA LYS A 108 15.61 25.66 28.21
C LYS A 108 15.64 24.22 27.70
N ASN A 109 14.52 23.70 27.18
CA ASN A 109 14.49 22.37 26.58
C ASN A 109 15.25 22.32 25.25
N HIS A 110 15.20 23.39 24.42
CA HIS A 110 16.02 23.49 23.22
C HIS A 110 17.53 23.36 23.54
N ALA A 111 17.98 23.98 24.62
CA ALA A 111 19.40 23.94 25.03
C ALA A 111 19.87 22.52 25.43
N ARG A 112 18.95 21.58 25.75
CA ARG A 112 19.24 20.20 26.19
C ARG A 112 18.56 19.13 25.35
N LEU A 113 18.19 19.42 24.10
CA LEU A 113 17.50 18.44 23.22
C LEU A 113 18.24 17.13 23.07
N ASP A 114 19.56 17.12 23.06
CA ASP A 114 20.35 15.88 22.95
C ASP A 114 20.24 15.01 24.21
N GLU A 115 20.17 15.62 25.40
CA GLU A 115 19.87 14.92 26.67
C GLU A 115 18.46 14.32 26.65
N ILE A 116 17.47 15.11 26.20
CA ILE A 116 16.07 14.67 26.04
C ILE A 116 15.98 13.48 25.09
N ARG A 117 16.65 13.56 23.93
CA ARG A 117 16.73 12.46 22.96
C ARG A 117 17.38 11.19 23.56
N ALA A 118 18.46 11.36 24.30
CA ALA A 118 19.16 10.25 24.96
C ALA A 118 18.25 9.55 25.99
N THR A 119 17.49 10.32 26.75
CA THR A 119 16.51 9.77 27.71
C THR A 119 15.32 9.12 27.01
N ALA A 120 14.79 9.72 25.94
CA ALA A 120 13.72 9.12 25.14
C ALA A 120 14.14 7.76 24.56
N ARG A 121 15.40 7.61 24.11
CA ARG A 121 15.92 6.31 23.66
C ARG A 121 15.99 5.27 24.78
N ARG A 122 16.30 5.66 26.02
CA ARG A 122 16.28 4.73 27.18
C ARG A 122 14.83 4.35 27.55
N MET A 123 13.89 5.24 27.40
CA MET A 123 12.47 4.93 27.57
C MET A 123 11.98 3.97 26.47
N TRP A 124 12.45 4.15 25.23
CA TRP A 124 12.16 3.29 24.10
C TRP A 124 12.69 1.87 24.30
N ASP A 125 13.91 1.70 24.80
CA ASP A 125 14.48 0.41 25.18
C ASP A 125 14.71 0.32 26.69
N PRO A 126 13.70 -0.16 27.45
CA PRO A 126 13.76 -0.19 28.91
C PRO A 126 14.62 -1.31 29.50
N ARG A 127 15.23 -2.17 28.69
CA ARG A 127 16.11 -3.28 29.12
C ARG A 127 17.41 -2.74 29.78
N GLY A 128 17.77 -1.49 29.49
CA GLY A 128 18.93 -0.81 30.09
C GLY A 128 18.77 -0.41 31.57
N GLY A 129 17.61 -0.66 32.17
CA GLY A 129 17.30 -0.32 33.57
C GLY A 129 16.30 0.78 33.76
N GLU A 130 16.22 1.33 34.98
CA GLU A 130 15.29 2.42 35.30
C GLU A 130 15.70 3.75 34.67
N VAL A 131 14.71 4.55 34.31
CA VAL A 131 14.87 5.88 33.74
C VAL A 131 14.23 6.88 34.67
N ASP A 132 14.98 7.93 35.04
CA ASP A 132 14.42 9.08 35.78
C ASP A 132 13.58 9.92 34.85
N LEU A 133 12.26 9.96 35.10
CA LEU A 133 11.25 10.67 34.31
C LEU A 133 10.97 12.07 34.86
N SER A 134 11.48 12.44 36.05
CA SER A 134 11.11 13.68 36.76
C SER A 134 11.41 14.95 35.96
N ALA A 135 12.55 14.99 35.25
CA ALA A 135 13.00 16.12 34.43
C ALA A 135 12.79 15.91 32.93
N GLN A 136 12.23 14.76 32.49
CA GLN A 136 12.01 14.46 31.09
C GLN A 136 10.73 15.11 30.58
N PRO A 137 10.75 15.99 29.56
CA PRO A 137 9.55 16.44 28.91
C PRO A 137 8.91 15.32 28.11
N GLY A 138 7.58 15.33 28.03
CA GLY A 138 6.86 14.46 27.10
C GLY A 138 7.08 14.91 25.66
N VAL A 139 7.00 13.98 24.72
CA VAL A 139 7.11 14.27 23.28
C VAL A 139 5.77 14.08 22.59
N ALA A 140 5.26 15.11 21.93
CA ALA A 140 4.05 15.07 21.14
C ALA A 140 4.37 15.19 19.64
N TRP A 141 3.97 14.22 18.85
CA TRP A 141 3.94 14.32 17.39
C TRP A 141 2.57 14.83 16.95
N MET A 142 2.55 15.93 16.18
CA MET A 142 1.35 16.51 15.63
C MET A 142 1.40 16.43 14.11
N GLY A 143 0.73 15.43 13.53
CA GLY A 143 0.70 15.17 12.09
C GLY A 143 -0.54 15.75 11.42
N TYR A 144 -0.36 16.51 10.35
CA TYR A 144 -1.43 17.18 9.63
C TYR A 144 -1.45 16.84 8.15
N GLY A 145 -2.63 16.53 7.61
CA GLY A 145 -2.86 16.45 6.17
C GLY A 145 -2.16 15.28 5.46
N ILE A 146 -2.26 14.06 6.00
CA ILE A 146 -1.81 12.85 5.32
C ILE A 146 -2.64 12.59 4.04
N HIS A 147 -3.92 12.99 4.04
CA HIS A 147 -4.70 13.13 2.84
C HIS A 147 -4.70 14.59 2.41
N GLY A 148 -4.19 14.88 1.23
CA GLY A 148 -4.00 16.26 0.78
C GLY A 148 -5.30 17.03 0.52
N ASP A 149 -6.41 16.31 0.28
CA ASP A 149 -7.76 16.90 0.11
C ASP A 149 -8.53 17.14 1.42
N GLU A 150 -7.93 16.78 2.55
CA GLU A 150 -8.38 17.10 3.90
C GLU A 150 -7.68 18.38 4.37
N THR A 151 -8.18 19.49 3.86
CA THR A 151 -7.40 20.71 3.71
C THR A 151 -7.25 21.56 4.97
N SER A 152 -8.20 21.49 5.92
CA SER A 152 -8.18 22.33 7.14
C SER A 152 -7.06 21.94 8.10
N ALA A 153 -6.68 20.67 8.16
CA ALA A 153 -5.63 20.18 9.02
C ALA A 153 -4.28 20.89 8.75
N THR A 154 -3.81 20.89 7.50
CA THR A 154 -2.55 21.59 7.12
C THR A 154 -2.62 23.10 7.40
N GLU A 155 -3.77 23.74 7.20
CA GLU A 155 -3.93 25.16 7.56
C GLU A 155 -3.85 25.37 9.06
N ALA A 156 -4.41 24.47 9.87
CA ALA A 156 -4.42 24.56 11.33
C ALA A 156 -3.03 24.45 11.96
N ALA A 157 -2.11 23.73 11.30
CA ALA A 157 -0.73 23.60 11.73
C ALA A 157 -0.05 24.96 11.92
N VAL A 158 -0.38 25.96 11.10
CA VAL A 158 0.24 27.29 11.14
C VAL A 158 -0.19 28.10 12.38
N PRO A 159 -1.48 28.32 12.69
CA PRO A 159 -1.88 29.04 13.92
C PRO A 159 -1.53 28.26 15.19
N VAL A 160 -1.50 26.91 15.18
CA VAL A 160 -1.00 26.11 16.31
C VAL A 160 0.47 26.42 16.54
N ALA A 161 1.31 26.35 15.49
CA ALA A 161 2.73 26.66 15.59
C ALA A 161 2.99 28.10 16.05
N TYR A 162 2.24 29.09 15.51
CA TYR A 162 2.38 30.47 15.93
C TYR A 162 1.97 30.68 17.39
N HIS A 163 0.86 30.08 17.82
CA HIS A 163 0.41 30.20 19.21
C HIS A 163 1.44 29.64 20.21
N LEU A 164 1.93 28.45 19.95
CA LEU A 164 2.97 27.83 20.79
C LEU A 164 4.29 28.62 20.79
N ALA A 165 4.71 29.16 19.65
CA ALA A 165 5.96 29.88 19.50
C ALA A 165 5.94 31.31 20.04
N ALA A 166 4.76 31.99 20.07
CA ALA A 166 4.65 33.43 20.34
C ALA A 166 3.78 33.78 21.57
N CYS A 167 2.95 32.85 22.07
CA CYS A 167 2.05 33.13 23.20
C CYS A 167 2.81 33.40 24.49
N LEU A 168 2.37 34.42 25.22
CA LEU A 168 2.93 34.86 26.50
C LEU A 168 2.06 34.47 27.70
N ASP A 169 0.97 33.74 27.49
CA ASP A 169 0.08 33.32 28.56
C ASP A 169 0.72 32.18 29.36
N ASP A 170 0.59 32.29 30.69
CA ASP A 170 1.33 31.45 31.65
C ASP A 170 1.07 29.93 31.42
N GLU A 171 -0.14 29.53 31.00
CA GLU A 171 -0.48 28.13 30.77
C GLU A 171 0.31 27.53 29.60
N VAL A 172 0.40 28.29 28.49
CA VAL A 172 1.17 27.86 27.32
C VAL A 172 2.66 27.83 27.59
N VAL A 173 3.16 28.85 28.28
CA VAL A 173 4.59 28.96 28.69
C VAL A 173 4.95 27.81 29.62
N ALA A 174 4.12 27.46 30.60
CA ALA A 174 4.34 26.35 31.50
C ALA A 174 4.28 25.01 30.77
N ALA A 175 3.32 24.81 29.88
CA ALA A 175 3.22 23.59 29.08
C ALA A 175 4.49 23.32 28.26
N LEU A 176 5.12 24.33 27.69
CA LEU A 176 6.36 24.20 26.91
C LEU A 176 7.59 23.79 27.75
N GLU A 177 7.59 23.97 29.08
CA GLU A 177 8.60 23.40 29.96
C GLU A 177 8.45 21.87 30.10
N ASP A 178 7.20 21.37 30.00
CA ASP A 178 6.85 19.97 30.20
C ASP A 178 6.77 19.14 28.91
N VAL A 179 6.72 19.79 27.73
CA VAL A 179 6.58 19.07 26.44
C VAL A 179 7.53 19.58 25.36
N VAL A 180 7.90 18.67 24.48
CA VAL A 180 8.51 18.94 23.15
C VAL A 180 7.48 18.55 22.09
N ILE A 181 7.05 19.52 21.29
CA ILE A 181 6.11 19.30 20.22
C ILE A 181 6.89 19.18 18.90
N VAL A 182 6.71 18.08 18.18
CA VAL A 182 7.23 17.89 16.82
C VAL A 182 6.03 17.97 15.88
N LEU A 183 5.89 19.10 15.18
CA LEU A 183 4.77 19.39 14.32
C LEU A 183 5.16 19.13 12.86
N ASP A 184 4.49 18.19 12.21
CA ASP A 184 4.57 17.93 10.75
C ASP A 184 3.37 18.60 10.06
N PRO A 185 3.58 19.73 9.37
CA PRO A 185 2.47 20.56 8.92
C PRO A 185 1.73 20.02 7.72
N CYS A 186 2.35 19.14 6.92
CA CYS A 186 1.76 18.61 5.72
C CYS A 186 2.43 17.27 5.31
N LEU A 187 1.80 16.18 5.73
CA LEU A 187 2.32 14.83 5.47
C LEU A 187 2.24 14.44 3.99
N ASN A 188 1.36 15.12 3.19
CA ASN A 188 1.14 14.86 1.77
C ASN A 188 1.11 16.16 0.94
N PRO A 189 2.27 16.77 0.70
CA PRO A 189 2.33 18.01 -0.12
C PRO A 189 1.87 17.82 -1.57
N ASP A 190 2.12 16.64 -2.18
CA ASP A 190 1.76 16.36 -3.58
C ASP A 190 0.24 16.29 -3.75
N GLY A 191 -0.45 15.58 -2.85
CA GLY A 191 -1.91 15.52 -2.83
C GLY A 191 -2.54 16.90 -2.55
N ARG A 192 -1.96 17.67 -1.62
CA ARG A 192 -2.42 19.02 -1.30
C ARG A 192 -2.32 19.97 -2.48
N GLU A 193 -1.20 20.00 -3.20
CA GLU A 193 -1.05 20.87 -4.37
C GLU A 193 -1.98 20.48 -5.50
N ARG A 194 -2.23 19.17 -5.67
CA ARG A 194 -3.18 18.68 -6.65
C ARG A 194 -4.60 19.16 -6.38
N ILE A 195 -5.12 18.98 -5.15
CA ILE A 195 -6.48 19.47 -4.81
C ILE A 195 -6.55 21.00 -4.83
N ARG A 196 -5.52 21.69 -4.33
CA ARG A 196 -5.47 23.16 -4.38
C ARG A 196 -5.59 23.67 -5.81
N SER A 197 -4.88 23.10 -6.74
CA SER A 197 -4.96 23.47 -8.16
C SER A 197 -6.38 23.31 -8.71
N MET A 198 -7.06 22.20 -8.37
CA MET A 198 -8.45 21.96 -8.76
C MET A 198 -9.41 23.00 -8.17
N VAL A 199 -9.28 23.28 -6.88
CA VAL A 199 -10.09 24.28 -6.18
C VAL A 199 -9.92 25.67 -6.79
N VAL A 200 -8.68 26.13 -6.96
CA VAL A 200 -8.39 27.48 -7.48
C VAL A 200 -8.84 27.65 -8.93
N GLN A 201 -8.62 26.64 -9.79
CA GLN A 201 -9.01 26.70 -11.21
C GLN A 201 -10.52 26.73 -11.42
N SER A 202 -11.30 26.19 -10.48
CA SER A 202 -12.78 26.14 -10.58
C SER A 202 -13.49 27.16 -9.69
N ALA A 203 -12.74 27.98 -8.92
CA ALA A 203 -13.32 28.99 -8.03
C ALA A 203 -13.86 30.20 -8.80
N GLY A 204 -15.08 30.66 -8.45
CA GLY A 204 -15.66 31.92 -8.90
C GLY A 204 -15.37 33.08 -7.94
N ARG A 205 -15.81 34.28 -8.31
CA ARG A 205 -15.70 35.47 -7.41
C ARG A 205 -16.51 35.31 -6.14
N ARG A 206 -17.65 34.65 -6.20
CA ARG A 206 -18.47 34.29 -5.05
C ARG A 206 -18.22 32.85 -4.63
N ALA A 207 -18.35 32.60 -3.34
CA ALA A 207 -18.33 31.27 -2.80
C ALA A 207 -19.46 30.40 -3.39
N ASN A 208 -19.16 29.17 -3.72
CA ASN A 208 -20.13 28.19 -4.21
C ASN A 208 -20.41 27.16 -3.11
N LEU A 209 -21.65 27.11 -2.63
CA LEU A 209 -22.10 26.22 -1.57
C LEU A 209 -22.50 24.83 -2.07
N ASP A 210 -22.65 24.66 -3.39
CA ASP A 210 -23.11 23.42 -3.99
C ASP A 210 -22.11 22.27 -3.82
N ALA A 211 -22.52 21.18 -3.19
CA ALA A 211 -21.74 19.96 -2.97
C ALA A 211 -21.32 19.29 -4.30
N GLY A 212 -22.07 19.46 -5.40
CA GLY A 212 -21.75 18.96 -6.73
C GLY A 212 -20.70 19.78 -7.51
N SER A 213 -20.22 20.90 -6.95
CA SER A 213 -19.23 21.77 -7.58
C SER A 213 -17.90 21.03 -7.85
N MET A 214 -17.23 21.40 -8.96
CA MET A 214 -15.86 20.92 -9.25
C MET A 214 -14.85 21.28 -8.15
N GLN A 215 -15.10 22.32 -7.37
CA GLN A 215 -14.26 22.70 -6.23
C GLN A 215 -14.20 21.62 -5.12
N ARG A 216 -15.20 20.74 -5.04
CA ARG A 216 -15.24 19.66 -4.04
C ARG A 216 -14.32 18.48 -4.37
N GLY A 217 -13.51 18.60 -5.40
CA GLY A 217 -12.58 17.59 -5.85
C GLY A 217 -13.23 16.52 -6.72
N ARG A 218 -12.51 16.15 -7.77
CA ARG A 218 -12.86 15.06 -8.71
C ARG A 218 -11.67 14.15 -8.88
N TRP A 219 -11.81 13.12 -9.67
CA TRP A 219 -10.68 12.27 -10.00
C TRP A 219 -9.52 13.11 -10.59
N PRO A 220 -8.26 12.91 -10.16
CA PRO A 220 -7.77 11.94 -9.16
C PRO A 220 -7.93 12.39 -7.70
N GLY A 221 -8.38 13.62 -7.39
CA GLY A 221 -8.47 14.16 -6.04
C GLY A 221 -7.11 14.42 -5.39
N GLY A 222 -7.13 14.76 -4.11
CA GLY A 222 -5.91 15.04 -3.33
C GLY A 222 -5.56 13.98 -2.28
N ARG A 223 -6.37 12.91 -2.13
CA ARG A 223 -6.18 11.94 -1.05
C ARG A 223 -4.80 11.28 -1.08
N GLY A 224 -4.41 10.71 -2.22
CA GLY A 224 -3.13 10.03 -2.37
C GLY A 224 -1.97 10.96 -2.72
N ASN A 225 -0.73 10.43 -2.61
CA ASN A 225 0.50 11.09 -3.05
C ASN A 225 0.61 11.13 -4.59
N HIS A 226 1.82 11.25 -5.18
CA HIS A 226 2.02 11.28 -6.63
C HIS A 226 1.38 10.08 -7.35
N TYR A 227 1.68 8.84 -6.92
CA TYR A 227 1.10 7.62 -7.46
C TYR A 227 -0.29 7.28 -6.91
N LEU A 228 -0.99 8.23 -6.32
CA LEU A 228 -2.32 8.07 -5.72
C LEU A 228 -2.38 7.04 -4.57
N PHE A 229 -1.25 6.76 -3.93
CA PHE A 229 -1.19 5.93 -2.73
C PHE A 229 -1.91 6.60 -1.58
N ASP A 230 -2.78 5.87 -0.91
CA ASP A 230 -3.29 6.26 0.40
C ASP A 230 -2.20 6.02 1.46
N MET A 231 -1.51 7.09 1.86
CA MET A 231 -0.42 6.99 2.82
C MET A 231 -0.90 6.66 4.24
N ASN A 232 -2.22 6.83 4.54
CA ASN A 232 -2.81 6.33 5.78
C ASN A 232 -3.22 4.84 5.70
N ARG A 233 -2.66 4.11 4.74
CA ARG A 233 -2.67 2.64 4.62
C ARG A 233 -1.26 2.08 4.47
N ASP A 234 -0.24 2.94 4.50
CA ASP A 234 1.15 2.60 4.18
C ASP A 234 2.08 2.52 5.42
N TRP A 235 1.57 2.87 6.61
CA TRP A 235 2.40 2.93 7.82
C TRP A 235 3.02 1.60 8.22
N MET A 236 2.41 0.48 7.88
CA MET A 236 2.98 -0.85 8.12
C MET A 236 4.03 -1.25 7.07
N ALA A 237 3.78 -0.96 5.80
CA ALA A 237 4.59 -1.45 4.68
C ALA A 237 5.69 -0.47 4.23
N GLY A 238 5.44 0.85 4.31
CA GLY A 238 6.40 1.90 3.94
C GLY A 238 6.78 1.89 2.46
N GLU A 239 5.81 1.70 1.58
CA GLU A 239 6.03 1.73 0.14
C GLU A 239 6.31 3.13 -0.39
N ALA A 240 5.72 4.17 0.24
CA ALA A 240 5.97 5.55 -0.10
C ALA A 240 7.28 6.07 0.53
N PRO A 241 8.11 6.85 -0.20
CA PRO A 241 9.31 7.46 0.37
C PRO A 241 8.99 8.42 1.51
N GLU A 242 7.86 9.11 1.45
CA GLU A 242 7.35 9.99 2.50
C GLU A 242 7.16 9.23 3.82
N THR A 243 6.57 8.04 3.78
CA THR A 243 6.35 7.19 4.96
C THR A 243 7.69 6.74 5.57
N ARG A 244 8.62 6.28 4.74
CA ARG A 244 9.95 5.84 5.22
C ARG A 244 10.76 6.97 5.84
N ALA A 245 10.73 8.15 5.24
CA ALA A 245 11.41 9.34 5.79
C ALA A 245 10.82 9.72 7.16
N ARG A 246 9.51 9.62 7.31
CA ARG A 246 8.79 9.91 8.54
C ARG A 246 9.11 8.91 9.65
N TRP A 247 9.20 7.61 9.36
CA TRP A 247 9.67 6.62 10.34
C TRP A 247 11.04 6.98 10.91
N ALA A 248 11.99 7.35 10.05
CA ALA A 248 13.31 7.74 10.49
C ALA A 248 13.26 8.96 11.44
N ARG A 249 12.44 9.96 11.09
CA ARG A 249 12.25 11.17 11.90
C ARG A 249 11.59 10.89 13.25
N LEU A 250 10.58 10.03 13.29
CA LEU A 250 9.88 9.61 14.51
C LEU A 250 10.79 8.84 15.47
N LEU A 251 11.68 7.98 14.93
CA LEU A 251 12.61 7.20 15.75
C LEU A 251 13.77 8.03 16.33
N GLU A 252 14.03 9.23 15.83
CA GLU A 252 15.01 10.16 16.42
C GLU A 252 14.55 10.68 17.80
N LEU A 253 13.24 10.91 17.93
CA LEU A 253 12.60 11.39 19.14
C LEU A 253 11.19 10.78 19.29
N PRO A 254 11.10 9.51 19.78
CA PRO A 254 9.85 8.77 19.86
C PRO A 254 8.80 9.48 20.72
N PRO A 255 7.58 9.71 20.17
CA PRO A 255 6.51 10.41 20.85
C PRO A 255 5.79 9.53 21.88
N GLN A 256 5.14 10.19 22.85
CA GLN A 256 4.19 9.59 23.78
C GLN A 256 2.75 10.06 23.53
N LEU A 257 2.58 11.17 22.81
CA LEU A 257 1.31 11.56 22.17
C LEU A 257 1.52 11.58 20.65
N PHE A 258 0.66 10.90 19.91
CA PHE A 258 0.69 10.85 18.45
C PHE A 258 -0.65 11.28 17.88
N VAL A 259 -0.69 12.43 17.23
CA VAL A 259 -1.90 12.99 16.62
C VAL A 259 -1.86 12.81 15.10
N ASP A 260 -2.97 12.35 14.54
CA ASP A 260 -3.26 12.34 13.10
C ASP A 260 -4.53 13.12 12.82
N ALA A 261 -4.40 14.26 12.14
CA ALA A 261 -5.48 15.20 11.88
C ALA A 261 -6.06 15.02 10.48
N HIS A 262 -7.32 14.60 10.41
CA HIS A 262 -8.09 14.24 9.22
C HIS A 262 -9.33 15.09 9.00
N GLU A 263 -9.99 14.85 7.88
CA GLU A 263 -11.35 15.32 7.57
C GLU A 263 -12.21 14.19 7.00
N MET A 264 -13.45 14.15 7.46
CA MET A 264 -14.49 13.24 6.97
C MET A 264 -15.50 13.93 6.05
N SER A 265 -16.69 13.34 5.85
CA SER A 265 -17.78 13.96 5.09
C SER A 265 -18.09 15.37 5.58
N GLY A 266 -18.27 16.31 4.67
CA GLY A 266 -18.65 17.70 5.02
C GLY A 266 -20.04 17.84 5.63
N LEU A 267 -20.89 16.82 5.51
CA LEU A 267 -22.21 16.77 6.13
C LEU A 267 -22.15 16.37 7.61
N ASP A 268 -21.00 15.89 8.06
CA ASP A 268 -20.70 15.53 9.45
C ASP A 268 -20.21 16.73 10.27
N THR A 269 -20.05 16.50 11.59
CA THR A 269 -19.57 17.51 12.54
C THR A 269 -18.07 17.35 12.82
N PHE A 270 -17.72 16.73 13.93
CA PHE A 270 -16.35 16.45 14.33
C PHE A 270 -16.28 15.13 15.13
N LEU A 271 -15.34 14.24 14.76
CA LEU A 271 -15.02 13.07 15.56
C LEU A 271 -13.62 13.21 16.13
N PHE A 272 -13.43 12.83 17.38
CA PHE A 272 -12.13 12.55 17.97
C PHE A 272 -12.19 11.29 18.85
N TYR A 273 -11.04 10.63 19.00
CA TYR A 273 -10.97 9.42 19.83
C TYR A 273 -11.38 9.70 21.28
N PRO A 274 -11.86 8.64 22.00
CA PRO A 274 -11.58 7.20 21.90
C PRO A 274 -12.21 6.49 20.71
N GLN A 275 -11.45 5.52 20.14
CA GLN A 275 -11.87 4.72 19.00
C GLN A 275 -13.02 3.76 19.33
N ALA A 276 -13.75 3.37 18.28
CA ALA A 276 -14.73 2.28 18.33
C ALA A 276 -14.05 0.90 18.42
N PRO A 277 -14.77 -0.17 18.82
CA PRO A 277 -14.36 -1.55 18.57
C PRO A 277 -14.47 -1.90 17.07
N PRO A 278 -13.70 -2.90 16.58
CA PRO A 278 -12.76 -3.74 17.31
C PRO A 278 -11.37 -3.07 17.50
N ARG A 279 -10.55 -3.63 18.39
CA ARG A 279 -9.22 -3.10 18.72
C ARG A 279 -8.16 -4.17 18.61
N ASN A 280 -6.94 -3.75 18.22
CA ASN A 280 -5.79 -4.63 18.19
C ASN A 280 -5.38 -5.05 19.61
N PRO A 281 -5.20 -6.35 19.89
CA PRO A 281 -4.87 -6.83 21.24
C PRO A 281 -3.46 -6.42 21.72
N ASN A 282 -2.60 -5.91 20.82
CA ASN A 282 -1.25 -5.47 21.14
C ASN A 282 -1.17 -3.97 21.53
N LEU A 283 -2.29 -3.25 21.56
CA LEU A 283 -2.34 -1.85 21.97
C LEU A 283 -2.06 -1.69 23.47
N PRO A 284 -1.56 -0.52 23.94
CA PRO A 284 -1.34 -0.27 25.36
C PRO A 284 -2.59 -0.45 26.21
N GLU A 285 -2.46 -1.10 27.35
CA GLU A 285 -3.58 -1.35 28.29
C GLU A 285 -4.30 -0.07 28.70
N ARG A 286 -3.53 1.02 28.92
CA ARG A 286 -4.05 2.32 29.39
C ARG A 286 -4.49 3.25 28.24
N LEU A 287 -4.42 2.81 26.98
CA LEU A 287 -4.70 3.66 25.81
C LEU A 287 -6.07 4.34 25.89
N LEU A 288 -7.13 3.55 26.10
CA LEU A 288 -8.52 4.07 26.17
C LEU A 288 -8.73 5.07 27.31
N TYR A 289 -8.05 4.83 28.45
CA TYR A 289 -8.12 5.75 29.58
C TYR A 289 -7.54 7.13 29.19
N TRP A 290 -6.34 7.14 28.61
CA TRP A 290 -5.71 8.40 28.21
C TRP A 290 -6.44 9.10 27.06
N GLN A 291 -6.93 8.33 26.11
CA GLN A 291 -7.79 8.92 25.05
C GLN A 291 -9.05 9.54 25.63
N GLY A 292 -9.64 8.93 26.66
CA GLY A 292 -10.79 9.51 27.39
C GLY A 292 -10.44 10.82 28.05
N VAL A 293 -9.31 10.89 28.78
CA VAL A 293 -8.84 12.14 29.44
C VAL A 293 -8.60 13.26 28.42
N LEU A 294 -7.94 12.96 27.29
CA LEU A 294 -7.70 13.94 26.23
C LEU A 294 -9.00 14.38 25.54
N ALA A 295 -9.95 13.45 25.38
CA ALA A 295 -11.26 13.72 24.80
C ALA A 295 -12.14 14.61 25.71
N ASP A 296 -12.12 14.39 27.02
CA ASP A 296 -12.87 15.19 27.98
C ASP A 296 -12.44 16.67 27.93
N ASP A 297 -11.12 16.93 27.84
CA ASP A 297 -10.59 18.28 27.68
C ASP A 297 -10.95 18.89 26.30
N ALA A 298 -10.89 18.11 25.22
CA ALA A 298 -11.30 18.55 23.89
C ALA A 298 -12.80 18.88 23.85
N ALA A 299 -13.64 18.01 24.43
CA ALA A 299 -15.09 18.21 24.53
C ALA A 299 -15.44 19.49 25.26
N ALA A 300 -14.75 19.77 26.40
CA ALA A 300 -14.98 21.01 27.17
C ALA A 300 -14.70 22.26 26.34
N GLU A 301 -13.70 22.25 25.45
CA GLU A 301 -13.43 23.37 24.55
C GLU A 301 -14.47 23.46 23.42
N PHE A 302 -14.91 22.37 22.85
CA PHE A 302 -15.96 22.36 21.80
C PHE A 302 -17.30 22.85 22.36
N ASP A 303 -17.66 22.49 23.62
CA ASP A 303 -18.84 22.95 24.30
C ASP A 303 -18.86 24.49 24.47
N ARG A 304 -17.70 25.12 24.70
CA ARG A 304 -17.60 26.60 24.76
C ARG A 304 -17.98 27.28 23.45
N TYR A 305 -17.72 26.61 22.30
CA TYR A 305 -18.09 27.16 21.00
C TYR A 305 -19.49 26.73 20.56
N GLY A 306 -20.10 25.74 21.25
CA GLY A 306 -21.37 25.14 20.85
C GLY A 306 -21.27 24.28 19.59
N TRP A 307 -20.10 23.70 19.32
CA TRP A 307 -19.88 22.86 18.17
C TRP A 307 -20.31 21.41 18.44
N GLY A 308 -20.88 20.75 17.41
CA GLY A 308 -21.21 19.31 17.47
C GLY A 308 -19.94 18.45 17.33
N TYR A 309 -19.89 17.39 18.13
CA TYR A 309 -18.85 16.35 18.07
C TYR A 309 -19.38 15.00 18.56
N TYR A 310 -18.60 13.93 18.27
CA TYR A 310 -18.89 12.60 18.78
C TYR A 310 -17.62 11.77 18.91
N THR A 311 -17.70 10.64 19.65
CA THR A 311 -16.60 9.70 19.91
C THR A 311 -17.13 8.28 19.84
N ARG A 312 -16.22 7.27 19.71
CA ARG A 312 -16.56 5.83 19.81
C ARG A 312 -17.52 5.33 18.74
N GLU A 313 -17.54 5.97 17.59
CA GLU A 313 -18.31 5.53 16.44
C GLU A 313 -17.39 4.91 15.38
N TRP A 314 -17.64 4.87 14.16
CA TRP A 314 -17.08 4.13 13.03
C TRP A 314 -15.55 3.92 12.96
N ALA A 315 -14.71 4.79 13.53
CA ALA A 315 -13.25 4.65 13.47
C ALA A 315 -12.76 3.63 14.52
N ASP A 316 -12.22 2.51 14.06
CA ASP A 316 -11.63 1.46 14.89
C ASP A 316 -10.09 1.51 14.94
N ALA A 317 -9.48 0.72 15.81
CA ALA A 317 -8.02 0.56 15.93
C ALA A 317 -7.59 -0.91 15.83
N LEU A 318 -8.25 -1.69 14.97
CA LEU A 318 -7.92 -3.10 14.76
C LEU A 318 -6.67 -3.26 13.89
N ALA A 319 -6.68 -2.63 12.72
CA ALA A 319 -5.64 -2.83 11.73
C ALA A 319 -4.40 -1.95 12.00
N PRO A 320 -3.17 -2.50 11.85
CA PRO A 320 -1.95 -1.81 12.25
C PRO A 320 -1.35 -0.90 11.16
N PHE A 321 -2.03 -0.69 10.05
CA PHE A 321 -1.50 0.04 8.90
C PHE A 321 -1.87 1.52 8.86
N TYR A 322 -2.60 2.04 9.88
CA TYR A 322 -2.92 3.46 10.07
C TYR A 322 -1.84 4.20 10.85
N SER A 323 -1.81 5.51 10.70
CA SER A 323 -0.90 6.41 11.41
C SER A 323 -1.04 6.34 12.92
N ASP A 324 -2.26 6.51 13.42
CA ASP A 324 -2.59 6.49 14.85
C ASP A 324 -2.38 5.10 15.48
N ALA A 325 -2.67 4.03 14.73
CA ALA A 325 -2.37 2.65 15.13
C ALA A 325 -0.85 2.42 15.23
N TRP A 326 -0.05 2.95 14.29
CA TRP A 326 1.40 2.92 14.35
C TRP A 326 1.90 3.60 15.63
N GLY A 327 1.43 4.81 15.90
CA GLY A 327 1.75 5.55 17.12
C GLY A 327 1.40 4.75 18.38
N SER A 328 0.19 4.20 18.43
CA SER A 328 -0.29 3.42 19.58
C SER A 328 0.49 2.12 19.80
N LEU A 329 0.89 1.41 18.73
CA LEU A 329 1.70 0.19 18.83
C LEU A 329 3.13 0.47 19.28
N THR A 330 3.63 1.71 19.17
CA THR A 330 4.89 2.13 19.78
C THR A 330 4.75 2.48 21.27
N GLY A 331 3.56 2.49 21.82
CA GLY A 331 3.23 2.84 23.19
C GLY A 331 2.72 4.28 23.37
N ALA A 332 2.67 5.09 22.33
CA ALA A 332 2.11 6.43 22.40
C ALA A 332 0.57 6.41 22.55
N ILE A 333 0.00 7.52 22.97
CA ILE A 333 -1.43 7.76 22.88
C ILE A 333 -1.74 8.22 21.46
N GLY A 334 -2.23 7.31 20.61
CA GLY A 334 -2.71 7.67 19.27
C GLY A 334 -4.05 8.39 19.36
N MET A 335 -4.14 9.57 18.74
CA MET A 335 -5.36 10.37 18.66
C MET A 335 -5.69 10.65 17.20
N LEU A 336 -6.92 10.36 16.80
CA LEU A 336 -7.46 10.71 15.49
C LEU A 336 -8.41 11.91 15.65
N TYR A 337 -8.30 12.87 14.73
CA TYR A 337 -9.29 13.95 14.55
C TYR A 337 -9.92 13.81 13.18
N GLU A 338 -11.27 13.89 13.10
CA GLU A 338 -12.01 13.87 11.84
C GLU A 338 -12.96 15.07 11.79
N GLN A 339 -12.54 16.14 11.11
CA GLN A 339 -13.34 17.34 10.91
C GLN A 339 -14.27 17.19 9.71
N GLY A 340 -15.54 17.60 9.82
CA GLY A 340 -16.41 17.73 8.65
C GLY A 340 -15.83 18.73 7.63
N ARG A 341 -15.42 18.25 6.44
CA ARG A 341 -14.57 18.98 5.48
C ARG A 341 -15.33 20.02 4.67
N THR A 342 -14.63 21.11 4.31
CA THR A 342 -15.12 22.16 3.42
C THR A 342 -14.29 22.33 2.14
N ILE A 343 -13.11 21.76 2.05
CA ILE A 343 -12.18 21.77 0.89
C ILE A 343 -11.89 23.19 0.39
N GLY A 344 -11.48 24.07 1.31
CA GLY A 344 -11.09 25.45 0.98
C GLY A 344 -12.21 26.40 0.57
N ALA A 345 -13.49 25.97 0.65
CA ALA A 345 -14.67 26.77 0.31
C ALA A 345 -15.80 26.48 1.31
N PRO A 346 -16.72 27.43 1.57
CA PRO A 346 -17.82 27.21 2.50
C PRO A 346 -18.77 26.12 1.98
N LEU A 347 -19.39 25.38 2.89
CA LEU A 347 -20.35 24.32 2.59
C LEU A 347 -21.68 24.60 3.32
N GLU A 348 -22.81 24.40 2.63
CA GLU A 348 -24.13 24.36 3.26
C GLU A 348 -24.48 22.92 3.61
N ARG A 349 -24.75 22.68 4.89
CA ARG A 349 -25.23 21.41 5.43
C ARG A 349 -26.72 21.25 5.19
N GLU A 350 -27.23 20.01 5.33
CA GLU A 350 -28.68 19.71 5.21
C GLU A 350 -29.55 20.52 6.21
N SER A 351 -28.99 20.92 7.35
CA SER A 351 -29.62 21.80 8.31
C SER A 351 -29.83 23.24 7.83
N GLY A 352 -29.22 23.64 6.71
CA GLY A 352 -29.14 25.02 6.24
C GLY A 352 -27.98 25.80 6.89
N GLU A 353 -27.17 25.19 7.72
CA GLU A 353 -25.99 25.80 8.30
C GLU A 353 -24.91 25.98 7.22
N ILE A 354 -24.36 27.19 7.11
CA ILE A 354 -23.21 27.46 6.23
C ILE A 354 -21.93 27.44 7.06
N VAL A 355 -21.06 26.48 6.80
CA VAL A 355 -19.77 26.31 7.48
C VAL A 355 -18.67 26.94 6.62
N PRO A 356 -18.06 28.05 7.04
CA PRO A 356 -16.92 28.65 6.36
C PRO A 356 -15.66 27.80 6.50
N TYR A 357 -14.77 27.84 5.49
CA TYR A 357 -13.49 27.10 5.54
C TYR A 357 -12.66 27.42 6.80
N ARG A 358 -12.59 28.71 7.20
CA ARG A 358 -11.82 29.08 8.38
C ARG A 358 -12.42 28.54 9.69
N GLU A 359 -13.71 28.18 9.74
CA GLU A 359 -14.32 27.53 10.90
C GLU A 359 -13.80 26.10 11.06
N THR A 360 -13.69 25.35 9.96
CA THR A 360 -13.12 23.99 10.01
C THR A 360 -11.63 24.00 10.41
N VAL A 361 -10.87 25.01 9.96
CA VAL A 361 -9.50 25.24 10.46
C VAL A 361 -9.51 25.49 11.96
N HIS A 362 -10.48 26.29 12.48
CA HIS A 362 -10.58 26.62 13.89
C HIS A 362 -10.88 25.39 14.76
N GLY A 363 -11.74 24.49 14.31
CA GLY A 363 -12.00 23.22 15.01
C GLY A 363 -10.72 22.38 15.20
N GLN A 364 -9.92 22.22 14.13
CA GLN A 364 -8.61 21.55 14.20
C GLN A 364 -7.63 22.23 15.17
N VAL A 365 -7.61 23.58 15.20
CA VAL A 365 -6.75 24.34 16.12
C VAL A 365 -7.14 24.08 17.57
N VAL A 366 -8.45 24.14 17.88
CA VAL A 366 -8.97 23.98 19.25
C VAL A 366 -8.65 22.59 19.79
N VAL A 367 -8.94 21.51 19.06
CA VAL A 367 -8.66 20.15 19.52
C VAL A 367 -7.15 19.90 19.67
N SER A 368 -6.33 20.44 18.75
CA SER A 368 -4.87 20.32 18.84
C SER A 368 -4.33 20.93 20.12
N MET A 369 -4.76 22.14 20.46
CA MET A 369 -4.31 22.82 21.67
C MET A 369 -4.85 22.17 22.95
N ALA A 370 -6.12 21.75 22.96
CA ALA A 370 -6.70 21.03 24.10
C ALA A 370 -5.87 19.77 24.44
N ASN A 371 -5.51 18.98 23.42
CA ASN A 371 -4.73 17.77 23.62
C ASN A 371 -3.27 18.05 24.03
N VAL A 372 -2.61 19.07 23.46
CA VAL A 372 -1.25 19.47 23.88
C VAL A 372 -1.23 19.88 25.36
N LEU A 373 -2.18 20.71 25.78
CA LEU A 373 -2.28 21.19 27.18
C LEU A 373 -2.66 20.04 28.14
N SER A 374 -3.58 19.16 27.72
CA SER A 374 -3.94 17.98 28.50
C SER A 374 -2.75 17.03 28.68
N PHE A 375 -1.98 16.79 27.61
CA PHE A 375 -0.77 15.99 27.64
C PHE A 375 0.27 16.57 28.59
N ALA A 376 0.51 17.88 28.55
CA ALA A 376 1.44 18.56 29.45
C ALA A 376 1.04 18.38 30.93
N ARG A 377 -0.23 18.58 31.28
CA ARG A 377 -0.76 18.40 32.64
C ARG A 377 -0.60 16.98 33.17
N ASN A 378 -0.65 15.97 32.31
CA ASN A 378 -0.61 14.55 32.67
C ASN A 378 0.74 13.88 32.33
N ARG A 379 1.75 14.66 31.94
CA ARG A 379 3.04 14.19 31.41
C ARG A 379 3.66 13.03 32.19
N GLU A 380 3.84 13.17 33.50
CA GLU A 380 4.59 12.18 34.31
C GLU A 380 3.88 10.83 34.34
N ALA A 381 2.56 10.81 34.47
CA ALA A 381 1.77 9.59 34.47
C ALA A 381 1.77 8.92 33.09
N ILE A 382 1.68 9.71 32.01
CA ILE A 382 1.74 9.18 30.64
C ILE A 382 3.11 8.59 30.33
N LEU A 383 4.21 9.25 30.73
CA LEU A 383 5.56 8.71 30.56
C LEU A 383 5.75 7.40 31.34
N THR A 384 5.17 7.29 32.54
CA THR A 384 5.21 6.08 33.37
C THR A 384 4.50 4.92 32.65
N ASP A 385 3.29 5.13 32.15
CA ASP A 385 2.51 4.12 31.42
C ASP A 385 3.18 3.75 30.09
N TYR A 386 3.80 4.71 29.41
CA TYR A 386 4.59 4.45 28.20
C TYR A 386 5.75 3.48 28.47
N VAL A 387 6.57 3.74 29.50
CA VAL A 387 7.68 2.85 29.88
C VAL A 387 7.17 1.47 30.31
N ALA A 388 6.04 1.42 31.02
CA ALA A 388 5.41 0.15 31.40
C ALA A 388 5.00 -0.68 30.19
N HIS A 389 4.37 -0.06 29.16
CA HIS A 389 4.03 -0.74 27.92
C HIS A 389 5.27 -1.26 27.17
N ARG A 390 6.35 -0.46 27.12
CA ARG A 390 7.62 -0.86 26.51
C ARG A 390 8.25 -2.06 27.20
N ARG A 391 8.18 -2.14 28.53
CA ARG A 391 8.62 -3.31 29.33
C ARG A 391 7.77 -4.53 29.02
N ALA A 392 6.43 -4.40 29.03
CA ALA A 392 5.53 -5.48 28.70
C ALA A 392 5.75 -6.01 27.26
N SER A 393 6.17 -5.15 26.33
CA SER A 393 6.53 -5.57 24.97
C SER A 393 7.75 -6.48 24.92
N CYS A 394 8.69 -6.33 25.90
CA CYS A 394 9.87 -7.20 26.03
C CYS A 394 9.55 -8.54 26.72
N GLU A 395 8.38 -8.68 27.32
CA GLU A 395 7.97 -9.87 28.09
C GLU A 395 6.59 -10.37 27.59
N PRO A 396 6.51 -10.83 26.33
CA PRO A 396 5.23 -11.28 25.77
C PRO A 396 4.72 -12.51 26.48
N SER A 397 3.40 -12.62 26.59
CA SER A 397 2.71 -13.78 27.18
C SER A 397 1.84 -14.50 26.13
N GLY A 398 1.27 -15.64 26.50
CA GLY A 398 0.33 -16.41 25.70
C GLY A 398 0.96 -16.97 24.44
N ALA A 399 0.33 -16.76 23.28
CA ALA A 399 0.72 -17.37 22.01
C ALA A 399 2.13 -16.97 21.51
N PHE A 400 2.70 -15.89 22.04
CA PHE A 400 4.00 -15.36 21.62
C PHE A 400 5.11 -15.55 22.65
N GLU A 401 4.81 -16.17 23.80
CA GLU A 401 5.80 -16.44 24.85
C GLU A 401 6.88 -17.39 24.35
N GLY A 402 8.14 -16.98 24.48
CA GLY A 402 9.29 -17.78 24.03
C GLY A 402 9.36 -18.06 22.53
N ARG A 403 8.70 -17.26 21.68
CA ARG A 403 8.65 -17.46 20.23
C ARG A 403 9.46 -16.42 19.45
N ALA A 404 9.76 -16.79 18.22
CA ALA A 404 10.34 -15.91 17.23
C ALA A 404 9.69 -16.13 15.85
N TYR A 405 9.70 -15.08 15.04
CA TYR A 405 9.39 -15.16 13.63
C TYR A 405 10.68 -15.41 12.87
N VAL A 406 10.73 -16.50 12.12
CA VAL A 406 11.91 -16.94 11.37
C VAL A 406 11.65 -16.78 9.90
N VAL A 407 12.60 -16.20 9.16
CA VAL A 407 12.52 -16.05 7.71
C VAL A 407 13.71 -16.74 7.07
N ALA A 408 13.45 -17.72 6.22
CA ALA A 408 14.49 -18.36 5.43
C ALA A 408 14.86 -17.47 4.22
N PRO A 409 16.16 -17.37 3.86
CA PRO A 409 16.57 -16.63 2.68
C PRO A 409 16.08 -17.33 1.41
N THR A 410 15.58 -16.54 0.45
CA THR A 410 15.06 -17.03 -0.83
C THR A 410 15.96 -16.61 -2.00
N ALA A 411 15.66 -17.10 -3.20
CA ALA A 411 16.31 -16.64 -4.43
C ALA A 411 15.97 -15.18 -4.77
N ASP A 412 14.82 -14.68 -4.34
CA ASP A 412 14.43 -13.27 -4.48
C ASP A 412 15.03 -12.41 -3.35
N VAL A 413 16.33 -12.20 -3.44
CA VAL A 413 17.10 -11.45 -2.43
C VAL A 413 16.64 -10.00 -2.31
N GLU A 414 16.10 -9.38 -3.38
CA GLU A 414 15.59 -8.01 -3.33
C GLU A 414 14.31 -7.94 -2.47
N ARG A 415 13.41 -8.88 -2.63
CA ARG A 415 12.19 -9.00 -1.81
C ARG A 415 12.51 -9.23 -0.34
N ASP A 416 13.42 -10.18 -0.06
CA ASP A 416 13.88 -10.45 1.31
C ASP A 416 14.52 -9.21 1.93
N ALA A 417 15.40 -8.54 1.18
CA ALA A 417 16.04 -7.31 1.62
C ALA A 417 15.03 -6.17 1.86
N HIS A 418 13.99 -6.07 1.03
CA HIS A 418 12.93 -5.07 1.22
C HIS A 418 12.15 -5.35 2.51
N PHE A 419 11.72 -6.58 2.73
CA PHE A 419 11.04 -6.98 3.97
C PHE A 419 11.89 -6.63 5.20
N MET A 420 13.18 -6.98 5.21
CA MET A 420 14.08 -6.67 6.31
C MET A 420 14.30 -5.17 6.50
N ARG A 421 14.37 -4.39 5.43
CA ARG A 421 14.45 -2.91 5.53
C ARG A 421 13.17 -2.32 6.14
N THR A 422 12.01 -2.82 5.75
CA THR A 422 10.71 -2.41 6.30
C THR A 422 10.62 -2.67 7.80
N MET A 423 10.99 -3.87 8.25
CA MET A 423 11.00 -4.22 9.67
C MET A 423 11.97 -3.33 10.47
N ARG A 424 13.21 -3.25 10.03
CA ARG A 424 14.27 -2.49 10.73
C ARG A 424 14.06 -0.97 10.67
N GLY A 425 13.49 -0.47 9.58
CA GLY A 425 13.16 0.95 9.41
C GLY A 425 12.18 1.47 10.45
N GLN A 426 11.45 0.58 11.11
CA GLN A 426 10.48 0.87 12.17
C GLN A 426 11.01 0.53 13.57
N GLY A 427 12.30 0.22 13.70
CA GLY A 427 12.95 -0.09 14.97
C GLY A 427 12.70 -1.53 15.47
N ILE A 428 12.17 -2.42 14.65
CA ILE A 428 12.02 -3.84 14.98
C ILE A 428 13.39 -4.51 14.91
N GLU A 429 13.76 -5.22 15.97
CA GLU A 429 15.01 -5.95 16.05
C GLU A 429 14.96 -7.20 15.19
N VAL A 430 15.93 -7.34 14.31
CA VAL A 430 16.13 -8.51 13.46
C VAL A 430 17.54 -9.06 13.71
N LEU A 431 17.62 -10.34 13.98
CA LEU A 431 18.87 -11.08 14.16
C LEU A 431 19.15 -11.94 12.92
N ARG A 432 20.40 -12.29 12.70
CA ARG A 432 20.83 -13.20 11.64
C ARG A 432 21.56 -14.39 12.21
N ALA A 433 21.13 -15.61 11.90
CA ALA A 433 21.78 -16.83 12.36
C ALA A 433 23.16 -17.00 11.71
N ARG A 434 24.20 -17.34 12.51
CA ARG A 434 25.55 -17.61 12.01
C ARG A 434 25.66 -18.98 11.37
N ASP A 435 24.97 -19.95 11.98
CA ASP A 435 25.02 -21.36 11.62
C ASP A 435 23.63 -21.86 11.22
N ALA A 436 23.57 -22.97 10.52
CA ALA A 436 22.32 -23.68 10.31
C ALA A 436 21.78 -24.22 11.64
N PHE A 437 20.47 -24.24 11.82
CA PHE A 437 19.82 -24.64 13.05
C PHE A 437 18.50 -25.38 12.81
N GLU A 438 18.01 -26.07 13.80
CA GLU A 438 16.67 -26.61 13.88
C GLU A 438 15.82 -25.75 14.82
N ALA A 439 14.60 -25.41 14.39
CA ALA A 439 13.59 -24.77 15.23
C ALA A 439 12.43 -25.75 15.46
N SER A 440 11.88 -25.73 16.69
CA SER A 440 10.75 -26.59 17.08
C SER A 440 9.44 -25.80 17.14
N ASP A 441 8.30 -26.51 17.20
CA ASP A 441 6.94 -25.95 17.25
C ASP A 441 6.72 -24.93 16.15
N VAL A 442 6.90 -25.35 14.91
CA VAL A 442 6.93 -24.48 13.74
C VAL A 442 5.55 -24.41 13.09
N VAL A 443 5.14 -23.18 12.73
CA VAL A 443 3.95 -22.91 11.90
C VAL A 443 4.38 -22.09 10.69
N SER A 444 4.15 -22.59 9.48
CA SER A 444 4.48 -21.86 8.24
C SER A 444 3.48 -20.73 7.93
N ALA A 445 3.87 -19.82 7.03
CA ALA A 445 2.97 -18.77 6.51
C ALA A 445 1.71 -19.35 5.84
N LEU A 446 1.73 -20.59 5.37
CA LEU A 446 0.56 -21.31 4.86
C LEU A 446 -0.24 -22.05 5.94
N GLY A 447 0.11 -21.89 7.21
CA GLY A 447 -0.60 -22.47 8.35
C GLY A 447 -0.27 -23.95 8.63
N GLU A 448 0.75 -24.51 8.00
CA GLU A 448 1.21 -25.88 8.22
C GLU A 448 1.99 -25.98 9.52
N ARG A 449 1.77 -27.04 10.29
CA ARG A 449 2.42 -27.27 11.57
C ARG A 449 3.45 -28.41 11.45
N SER A 450 4.65 -28.18 11.99
CA SER A 450 5.74 -29.14 12.04
C SER A 450 6.37 -29.17 13.42
N GLU A 451 6.74 -30.35 13.91
CA GLU A 451 7.45 -30.49 15.20
C GLU A 451 8.82 -29.84 15.13
N SER A 452 9.52 -29.97 14.01
CA SER A 452 10.84 -29.38 13.75
C SER A 452 11.02 -29.02 12.28
N VAL A 453 11.74 -27.93 12.00
CA VAL A 453 12.16 -27.49 10.67
C VAL A 453 13.61 -27.03 10.72
N ALA A 454 14.42 -27.48 9.74
CA ALA A 454 15.81 -27.05 9.59
C ALA A 454 15.90 -25.75 8.79
N PHE A 455 16.66 -24.79 9.31
CA PHE A 455 16.92 -23.50 8.67
C PHE A 455 18.40 -23.35 8.31
N PRO A 456 18.73 -22.77 7.16
CA PRO A 456 20.13 -22.56 6.76
C PRO A 456 20.79 -21.45 7.58
N ALA A 457 22.11 -21.43 7.58
CA ALA A 457 22.89 -20.29 8.03
C ALA A 457 22.46 -19.03 7.25
N GLY A 458 22.38 -17.87 7.95
CA GLY A 458 21.92 -16.62 7.37
C GLY A 458 20.41 -16.41 7.41
N ALA A 459 19.62 -17.35 7.93
CA ALA A 459 18.20 -17.12 8.22
C ALA A 459 18.02 -15.97 9.21
N TRP A 460 16.96 -15.19 9.05
CA TRP A 460 16.62 -14.07 9.93
C TRP A 460 15.70 -14.54 11.06
N ILE A 461 15.95 -14.02 12.24
CA ILE A 461 15.18 -14.32 13.45
C ILE A 461 14.69 -13.01 14.03
N VAL A 462 13.39 -12.84 14.18
CA VAL A 462 12.73 -11.67 14.77
C VAL A 462 12.11 -12.10 16.10
N PRO A 463 12.75 -11.82 17.26
CA PRO A 463 12.24 -12.23 18.57
C PRO A 463 10.91 -11.55 18.88
N ALA A 464 9.92 -12.28 19.41
CA ALA A 464 8.68 -11.68 19.90
C ALA A 464 8.91 -10.79 21.11
N ALA A 465 9.93 -11.13 21.93
CA ALA A 465 10.37 -10.40 23.11
C ALA A 465 11.41 -9.34 22.75
N GLN A 466 10.94 -8.11 22.46
CA GLN A 466 11.80 -6.98 22.11
C GLN A 466 11.09 -5.64 22.40
N PRO A 467 11.79 -4.51 22.46
CA PRO A 467 11.15 -3.21 22.69
C PRO A 467 10.01 -2.88 21.71
N GLN A 468 10.13 -3.22 20.42
CA GLN A 468 9.07 -3.11 19.43
C GLN A 468 8.18 -4.36 19.34
N GLY A 469 8.13 -5.18 20.39
CA GLY A 469 7.41 -6.45 20.38
C GLY A 469 5.93 -6.33 20.11
N ALA A 470 5.25 -5.29 20.62
CA ALA A 470 3.83 -5.06 20.37
C ALA A 470 3.55 -4.82 18.86
N MET A 471 4.31 -3.94 18.24
CA MET A 471 4.22 -3.66 16.79
C MET A 471 4.58 -4.90 15.97
N MET A 472 5.68 -5.56 16.30
CA MET A 472 6.14 -6.78 15.64
C MET A 472 5.06 -7.87 15.64
N ARG A 473 4.45 -8.13 16.80
CA ARG A 473 3.35 -9.11 16.92
C ARG A 473 2.13 -8.68 16.12
N ALA A 474 1.74 -7.41 16.19
CA ALA A 474 0.62 -6.90 15.40
C ALA A 474 0.84 -7.06 13.89
N TYR A 475 2.07 -6.89 13.39
CA TYR A 475 2.40 -6.97 11.96
C TYR A 475 2.54 -8.40 11.43
N LEU A 476 2.98 -9.33 12.27
CA LEU A 476 3.39 -10.67 11.87
C LEU A 476 2.48 -11.78 12.44
N ASP A 477 1.40 -11.43 13.14
CA ASP A 477 0.39 -12.41 13.52
C ASP A 477 -0.27 -13.00 12.28
N PHE A 478 -0.16 -14.32 12.11
CA PHE A 478 -0.73 -15.01 10.98
C PHE A 478 -2.25 -14.98 10.95
N ASP A 479 -2.91 -14.85 12.08
CA ASP A 479 -4.37 -14.90 12.15
C ASP A 479 -4.92 -14.08 13.33
N PRO A 480 -4.86 -12.74 13.24
CA PRO A 480 -5.44 -11.86 14.27
C PRO A 480 -6.94 -12.13 14.42
N ARG A 481 -7.37 -12.29 15.69
CA ARG A 481 -8.74 -12.70 16.00
C ARG A 481 -9.55 -11.54 16.53
N LEU A 482 -10.78 -11.45 16.05
CA LEU A 482 -11.81 -10.55 16.57
C LEU A 482 -12.47 -11.17 17.81
N ASP A 483 -12.90 -10.32 18.73
CA ASP A 483 -13.61 -10.78 19.91
C ASP A 483 -15.04 -11.28 19.60
N ALA A 484 -15.58 -12.13 20.49
CA ALA A 484 -16.87 -12.78 20.28
C ALA A 484 -18.05 -11.81 20.29
N ASP A 485 -17.95 -10.70 21.04
CA ASP A 485 -19.02 -9.70 21.12
C ASP A 485 -19.10 -8.92 19.81
N PHE A 486 -17.97 -8.48 19.27
CA PHE A 486 -17.92 -7.84 17.95
C PHE A 486 -18.42 -8.78 16.85
N LEU A 487 -17.99 -10.06 16.85
CA LEU A 487 -18.44 -11.03 15.84
C LEU A 487 -19.96 -11.24 15.88
N ARG A 488 -20.56 -11.24 17.07
CA ARG A 488 -22.03 -11.33 17.22
C ARG A 488 -22.72 -10.08 16.63
N GLU A 489 -22.24 -8.89 16.96
CA GLU A 489 -22.79 -7.64 16.45
C GLU A 489 -22.64 -7.50 14.93
N GLU A 490 -21.47 -7.89 14.39
CA GLU A 490 -21.19 -7.94 12.97
C GLU A 490 -22.18 -8.86 12.25
N ARG A 491 -22.35 -10.09 12.77
CA ARG A 491 -23.31 -11.06 12.23
C ARG A 491 -24.74 -10.52 12.23
N GLU A 492 -25.19 -9.96 13.35
CA GLU A 492 -26.52 -9.36 13.45
C GLU A 492 -26.71 -8.20 12.44
N SER A 493 -25.70 -7.38 12.24
CA SER A 493 -25.76 -6.27 11.27
C SER A 493 -25.96 -6.78 9.85
N ILE A 494 -25.19 -7.79 9.43
CA ILE A 494 -25.29 -8.42 8.11
C ILE A 494 -26.66 -9.08 7.92
N GLU A 495 -27.10 -9.88 8.89
CA GLU A 495 -28.39 -10.59 8.80
C GLU A 495 -29.59 -9.64 8.72
N ARG A 496 -29.50 -8.48 9.39
CA ARG A 496 -30.52 -7.42 9.31
C ARG A 496 -30.41 -6.54 8.07
N GLY A 497 -29.48 -6.84 7.15
CA GLY A 497 -29.27 -6.08 5.91
C GLY A 497 -28.67 -4.69 6.10
N ARG A 498 -28.01 -4.43 7.24
CA ARG A 498 -27.34 -3.16 7.53
C ARG A 498 -25.91 -3.10 7.00
N GLY A 499 -25.39 -4.20 6.44
CA GLY A 499 -24.03 -4.34 5.97
C GLY A 499 -23.04 -4.70 7.08
N SER A 500 -21.76 -4.78 6.70
CA SER A 500 -20.65 -5.06 7.60
C SER A 500 -20.32 -3.84 8.49
N LYS A 501 -19.92 -4.10 9.73
CA LYS A 501 -19.37 -3.11 10.67
C LYS A 501 -17.83 -3.02 10.60
N THR A 502 -17.19 -3.93 9.86
CA THR A 502 -15.73 -3.85 9.67
C THR A 502 -15.37 -2.65 8.81
N TYR A 503 -14.42 -1.82 9.30
CA TYR A 503 -14.03 -0.60 8.60
C TYR A 503 -13.13 -0.87 7.40
N ASP A 504 -12.22 -1.87 7.50
CA ASP A 504 -11.24 -2.18 6.47
C ASP A 504 -10.90 -3.68 6.47
N ALA A 505 -9.81 -4.07 5.77
CA ALA A 505 -9.31 -5.44 5.74
C ALA A 505 -9.10 -6.01 7.15
N THR A 506 -9.52 -7.25 7.35
CA THR A 506 -9.44 -7.97 8.63
C THR A 506 -8.23 -8.91 8.73
N ALA A 507 -7.36 -8.89 7.71
CA ALA A 507 -6.11 -9.63 7.67
C ALA A 507 -5.01 -8.81 6.99
N TRP A 508 -3.78 -8.86 7.53
CA TRP A 508 -2.70 -7.98 7.09
C TRP A 508 -1.28 -8.54 7.27
N ASP A 509 -1.07 -9.79 7.64
CA ASP A 509 0.27 -10.32 7.90
C ASP A 509 1.31 -9.87 6.86
N LEU A 510 2.36 -9.16 7.31
CA LEU A 510 3.34 -8.52 6.44
C LEU A 510 4.22 -9.53 5.71
N GLY A 511 4.55 -10.67 6.34
CA GLY A 511 5.34 -11.72 5.70
C GLY A 511 4.61 -12.38 4.54
N ARG A 512 3.29 -12.63 4.70
CA ARG A 512 2.43 -13.12 3.61
C ARG A 512 2.27 -12.11 2.49
N GLN A 513 2.11 -10.83 2.82
CA GLN A 513 2.03 -9.76 1.81
C GLN A 513 3.30 -9.70 0.97
N PHE A 514 4.47 -9.78 1.61
CA PHE A 514 5.75 -9.81 0.90
C PHE A 514 6.00 -11.15 0.20
N GLY A 515 5.37 -12.23 0.65
CA GLY A 515 5.60 -13.58 0.13
C GLY A 515 6.99 -14.10 0.45
N VAL A 516 7.52 -13.73 1.61
CA VAL A 516 8.77 -14.28 2.16
C VAL A 516 8.53 -15.68 2.75
N ASP A 517 9.56 -16.50 2.79
CA ASP A 517 9.49 -17.84 3.39
C ASP A 517 9.58 -17.75 4.91
N ALA A 518 8.42 -17.65 5.55
CA ALA A 518 8.27 -17.20 6.92
C ALA A 518 7.55 -18.20 7.83
N TYR A 519 7.98 -18.23 9.10
CA TYR A 519 7.54 -19.20 10.09
C TYR A 519 7.47 -18.59 11.49
N TRP A 520 6.45 -18.93 12.26
CA TRP A 520 6.48 -18.81 13.70
C TRP A 520 7.06 -20.07 14.32
N ALA A 521 8.05 -19.96 15.21
CA ALA A 521 8.71 -21.08 15.86
C ALA A 521 9.02 -20.77 17.33
N ALA A 522 9.33 -21.80 18.14
CA ALA A 522 10.00 -21.58 19.41
C ALA A 522 11.31 -20.82 19.19
N MET A 523 11.67 -19.91 20.09
CA MET A 523 12.91 -19.13 19.98
C MET A 523 14.12 -20.05 19.83
N PRO A 524 14.82 -20.06 18.68
CA PRO A 524 15.89 -21.02 18.43
C PRO A 524 17.15 -20.70 19.27
N SER A 525 17.86 -21.77 19.68
CA SER A 525 19.13 -21.67 20.37
C SER A 525 20.29 -21.76 19.38
N VAL A 526 20.58 -20.64 18.70
CA VAL A 526 21.65 -20.52 17.71
C VAL A 526 22.43 -19.22 17.94
N ALA A 527 23.71 -19.20 17.58
CA ALA A 527 24.52 -17.98 17.62
C ALA A 527 24.00 -16.98 16.56
N THR A 528 23.77 -15.74 16.99
CA THR A 528 23.22 -14.71 16.11
C THR A 528 24.05 -13.43 16.16
N ASP A 529 23.97 -12.63 15.09
CA ASP A 529 24.41 -11.24 15.05
C ASP A 529 23.19 -10.33 14.78
N PRO A 530 23.20 -9.06 15.20
CA PRO A 530 22.24 -8.09 14.72
C PRO A 530 22.29 -8.06 13.19
N ALA A 531 21.12 -8.18 12.53
CA ALA A 531 21.09 -8.16 11.08
C ALA A 531 21.60 -6.80 10.56
N GLY A 532 22.70 -6.83 9.82
CA GLY A 532 23.23 -5.69 9.08
C GLY A 532 22.29 -5.32 7.90
N PRO A 533 22.65 -4.28 7.11
CA PRO A 533 21.98 -4.05 5.84
C PRO A 533 22.03 -5.31 4.97
N VAL A 534 20.87 -5.73 4.45
CA VAL A 534 20.84 -6.83 3.50
C VAL A 534 21.29 -6.27 2.15
N THR A 535 22.48 -6.68 1.74
CA THR A 535 23.02 -6.32 0.42
C THR A 535 22.77 -7.47 -0.54
N ALA A 536 21.83 -7.26 -1.47
CA ALA A 536 21.68 -8.18 -2.58
C ALA A 536 22.93 -8.09 -3.49
N PRO A 537 23.41 -9.21 -4.05
CA PRO A 537 24.36 -9.18 -5.15
C PRO A 537 23.83 -8.28 -6.26
N VAL A 538 24.67 -7.50 -6.91
CA VAL A 538 24.25 -6.57 -7.95
C VAL A 538 25.16 -6.68 -9.16
N GLY A 539 24.58 -6.48 -10.35
CA GLY A 539 25.29 -6.47 -11.61
C GLY A 539 25.71 -7.86 -12.11
N PRO A 540 26.52 -7.90 -13.17
CA PRO A 540 26.99 -9.15 -13.75
C PRO A 540 27.94 -9.90 -12.79
N VAL A 541 27.86 -11.22 -12.82
CA VAL A 541 28.83 -12.08 -12.13
C VAL A 541 30.05 -12.28 -13.01
N GLY A 542 31.15 -11.63 -12.65
CA GLY A 542 32.38 -11.66 -13.42
C GLY A 542 32.28 -10.92 -14.77
N ASP A 543 33.14 -11.30 -15.71
CA ASP A 543 33.18 -10.73 -17.05
C ASP A 543 32.07 -11.31 -17.95
N VAL A 544 31.24 -10.44 -18.51
CA VAL A 544 30.18 -10.83 -19.46
C VAL A 544 30.70 -10.98 -20.90
N SER A 545 31.92 -10.53 -21.18
CA SER A 545 32.47 -10.53 -22.53
C SER A 545 32.72 -11.97 -23.07
N GLY A 546 32.48 -12.13 -24.36
CA GLY A 546 32.74 -13.42 -25.04
C GLY A 546 31.90 -14.59 -24.54
N ALA A 547 30.79 -14.38 -23.82
CA ALA A 547 29.88 -15.42 -23.44
C ALA A 547 29.14 -16.02 -24.66
N TYR A 548 28.76 -17.30 -24.62
CA TYR A 548 27.87 -17.92 -25.60
C TYR A 548 26.45 -17.32 -25.52
N ALA A 549 25.99 -17.11 -24.29
CA ALA A 549 24.71 -16.52 -23.95
C ALA A 549 24.79 -15.91 -22.52
N TRP A 550 23.75 -15.23 -22.09
CA TRP A 550 23.58 -14.75 -20.72
C TRP A 550 22.29 -15.27 -20.15
N ALA A 551 22.33 -15.69 -18.89
CA ALA A 551 21.16 -16.20 -18.18
C ALA A 551 20.93 -15.46 -16.86
N LEU A 552 19.67 -15.30 -16.49
CA LEU A 552 19.22 -14.72 -15.23
C LEU A 552 18.23 -15.69 -14.56
N ASP A 553 18.33 -15.78 -13.24
CA ASP A 553 17.41 -16.58 -12.43
C ASP A 553 15.98 -16.01 -12.52
N GLY A 554 15.02 -16.87 -12.83
CA GLY A 554 13.62 -16.50 -12.97
C GLY A 554 12.95 -16.12 -11.64
N ASP A 555 13.45 -16.65 -10.52
CA ASP A 555 12.93 -16.36 -9.19
C ASP A 555 13.46 -15.03 -8.62
N ASP A 556 14.52 -14.46 -9.22
CA ASP A 556 14.99 -13.11 -8.86
C ASP A 556 14.00 -12.03 -9.33
N GLY A 557 13.43 -11.27 -8.41
CA GLY A 557 12.45 -10.21 -8.70
C GLY A 557 12.94 -9.16 -9.71
N ARG A 558 14.26 -8.98 -9.86
CA ARG A 558 14.87 -8.02 -10.79
C ARG A 558 14.91 -8.52 -12.25
N SER A 559 14.69 -9.80 -12.50
CA SER A 559 14.79 -10.42 -13.83
C SER A 559 13.84 -9.76 -14.85
N LEU A 560 12.59 -9.47 -14.48
CA LEU A 560 11.63 -8.83 -15.39
C LEU A 560 11.95 -7.36 -15.67
N ARG A 561 12.46 -6.63 -14.68
CA ARG A 561 12.98 -5.26 -14.89
C ARG A 561 14.16 -5.28 -15.87
N PHE A 562 15.06 -6.26 -15.71
CA PHE A 562 16.14 -6.48 -16.67
C PHE A 562 15.61 -6.79 -18.08
N ALA A 563 14.63 -7.70 -18.20
CA ALA A 563 14.05 -8.04 -19.50
C ALA A 563 13.45 -6.80 -20.19
N ALA A 564 12.68 -6.00 -19.43
CA ALA A 564 12.08 -4.76 -19.92
C ALA A 564 13.17 -3.81 -20.45
N ARG A 565 14.22 -3.57 -19.66
CA ARG A 565 15.32 -2.67 -20.04
C ARG A 565 16.16 -3.21 -21.21
N ALA A 566 16.47 -4.50 -21.20
CA ALA A 566 17.21 -5.15 -22.29
C ALA A 566 16.47 -5.03 -23.64
N MET A 567 15.15 -5.25 -23.63
CA MET A 567 14.32 -5.07 -24.83
C MET A 567 14.23 -3.60 -25.28
N GLU A 568 14.28 -2.62 -24.38
CA GLU A 568 14.38 -1.20 -24.74
C GLU A 568 15.71 -0.89 -25.42
N LEU A 569 16.79 -1.52 -24.99
CA LEU A 569 18.12 -1.42 -25.62
C LEU A 569 18.21 -2.20 -26.94
N GLY A 570 17.14 -2.85 -27.38
CA GLY A 570 17.06 -3.59 -28.63
C GLY A 570 17.57 -5.02 -28.55
N LEU A 571 17.72 -5.59 -27.34
CA LEU A 571 18.15 -6.96 -27.15
C LEU A 571 16.97 -7.95 -27.28
N SER A 572 17.25 -9.11 -27.85
CA SER A 572 16.34 -10.27 -27.91
C SER A 572 16.45 -11.06 -26.62
N VAL A 573 15.37 -11.11 -25.85
CA VAL A 573 15.28 -11.80 -24.55
C VAL A 573 14.30 -12.97 -24.66
N HIS A 574 14.70 -14.13 -24.16
CA HIS A 574 13.87 -15.33 -24.09
C HIS A 574 13.52 -15.66 -22.64
N VAL A 575 12.36 -16.27 -22.41
CA VAL A 575 11.96 -16.85 -21.12
C VAL A 575 11.84 -18.38 -21.27
N SER A 576 12.34 -19.12 -20.27
CA SER A 576 12.26 -20.58 -20.25
C SER A 576 10.90 -21.05 -19.71
N ASP A 577 10.31 -22.07 -20.35
CA ASP A 577 9.10 -22.78 -19.86
C ASP A 577 9.43 -23.99 -18.97
N LYS A 578 10.72 -24.35 -18.84
CA LYS A 578 11.23 -25.41 -17.98
C LYS A 578 12.47 -24.96 -17.22
N ALA A 579 12.73 -25.60 -16.09
CA ALA A 579 14.03 -25.50 -15.43
C ALA A 579 15.13 -26.10 -16.32
N PHE A 580 16.34 -25.54 -16.22
CA PHE A 580 17.52 -26.05 -16.95
C PHE A 580 18.80 -25.84 -16.16
N GLU A 581 19.81 -26.64 -16.48
CA GLU A 581 21.17 -26.49 -15.95
C GLU A 581 22.12 -26.05 -17.07
N ALA A 582 22.95 -25.08 -16.78
CA ALA A 582 23.91 -24.55 -17.74
C ALA A 582 25.30 -24.42 -17.13
N ARG A 583 26.34 -24.54 -17.96
CA ARG A 583 27.70 -24.16 -17.58
C ARG A 583 27.84 -22.65 -17.67
N VAL A 584 28.16 -22.03 -16.54
CA VAL A 584 28.33 -20.58 -16.41
C VAL A 584 29.74 -20.28 -15.89
N ARG A 585 30.14 -19.01 -15.97
CA ARG A 585 31.36 -18.52 -15.30
C ARG A 585 31.03 -18.05 -13.89
N ASP A 586 31.87 -18.39 -12.91
CA ASP A 586 31.86 -17.78 -11.59
C ASP A 586 32.45 -16.35 -11.60
N ALA A 587 32.58 -15.71 -10.45
CA ALA A 587 33.15 -14.37 -10.30
C ALA A 587 34.64 -14.27 -10.75
N ASP A 588 35.37 -15.36 -10.66
CA ASP A 588 36.78 -15.48 -11.06
C ASP A 588 36.96 -15.91 -12.52
N GLY A 589 35.84 -16.17 -13.23
CA GLY A 589 35.83 -16.60 -14.63
C GLY A 589 35.94 -18.12 -14.86
N ASN A 590 35.93 -18.93 -13.78
CA ASN A 590 36.00 -20.38 -13.87
C ASN A 590 34.64 -20.97 -14.25
N PRO A 591 34.60 -22.11 -14.97
CA PRO A 591 33.36 -22.77 -15.29
C PRO A 591 32.78 -23.51 -14.08
N GLU A 592 31.51 -23.23 -13.79
CA GLU A 592 30.69 -23.97 -12.83
C GLU A 592 29.33 -24.37 -13.43
N THR A 593 28.59 -25.25 -12.77
CA THR A 593 27.22 -25.55 -13.15
C THR A 593 26.25 -24.73 -12.31
N ALA A 594 25.28 -24.07 -12.95
CA ALA A 594 24.19 -23.36 -12.29
C ALA A 594 22.86 -23.89 -12.77
N THR A 595 21.91 -24.00 -11.84
CA THR A 595 20.52 -24.35 -12.10
C THR A 595 19.69 -23.09 -12.24
N PHE A 596 18.82 -23.06 -13.24
CA PHE A 596 17.91 -21.97 -13.53
C PHE A 596 16.47 -22.51 -13.50
N PRO A 597 15.60 -21.98 -12.63
CA PRO A 597 14.20 -22.40 -12.54
C PRO A 597 13.40 -22.02 -13.80
N ARG A 598 12.21 -22.56 -13.93
CA ARG A 598 11.23 -22.13 -14.94
C ARG A 598 10.95 -20.63 -14.82
N GLY A 599 10.93 -19.93 -15.94
CA GLY A 599 10.79 -18.46 -15.98
C GLY A 599 12.13 -17.72 -15.98
N SER A 600 13.25 -18.44 -16.00
CA SER A 600 14.57 -17.83 -16.16
C SER A 600 14.75 -17.24 -17.55
N LEU A 601 15.52 -16.16 -17.61
CA LEU A 601 15.76 -15.42 -18.85
C LEU A 601 17.03 -15.90 -19.53
N LEU A 602 17.01 -15.88 -20.87
CA LEU A 602 18.14 -16.23 -21.71
C LEU A 602 18.30 -15.20 -22.84
N LEU A 603 19.50 -14.66 -23.00
CA LEU A 603 19.90 -13.83 -24.15
C LEU A 603 20.93 -14.60 -24.96
N ARG A 604 20.63 -14.92 -26.22
CA ARG A 604 21.54 -15.64 -27.12
C ARG A 604 22.38 -14.65 -27.92
N ARG A 605 23.70 -14.79 -27.88
CA ARG A 605 24.61 -13.85 -28.57
C ARG A 605 24.29 -13.69 -30.05
N HIS A 606 24.06 -14.79 -30.77
CA HIS A 606 23.88 -14.78 -32.23
C HIS A 606 22.57 -14.13 -32.69
N GLU A 607 21.62 -13.85 -31.79
CA GLU A 607 20.34 -13.18 -32.07
C GLU A 607 20.40 -11.68 -31.74
N ASN A 608 21.54 -11.18 -31.25
CA ASN A 608 21.71 -9.85 -30.73
C ASN A 608 22.74 -9.06 -31.51
N PRO A 609 22.69 -7.71 -31.49
CA PRO A 609 23.58 -6.87 -32.28
C PRO A 609 25.03 -6.94 -31.81
N ASP A 610 25.97 -6.50 -32.69
CA ASP A 610 27.36 -6.23 -32.29
C ASP A 610 27.37 -5.28 -31.10
N GLY A 611 28.26 -5.51 -30.12
CA GLY A 611 28.28 -4.72 -28.86
C GLY A 611 27.32 -5.19 -27.80
N VAL A 612 26.74 -6.40 -27.94
CA VAL A 612 25.78 -6.99 -26.98
C VAL A 612 26.36 -7.10 -25.55
N ASP A 613 27.69 -7.32 -25.43
CA ASP A 613 28.35 -7.43 -24.11
C ASP A 613 28.15 -6.13 -23.29
N GLU A 614 28.36 -4.97 -23.91
CA GLU A 614 28.20 -3.65 -23.29
C GLU A 614 26.72 -3.38 -22.95
N LEU A 615 25.81 -3.74 -23.85
CA LEU A 615 24.37 -3.54 -23.63
C LEU A 615 23.83 -4.43 -22.50
N VAL A 616 24.30 -5.66 -22.39
CA VAL A 616 23.97 -6.56 -21.27
C VAL A 616 24.50 -6.02 -19.96
N ALA A 617 25.77 -5.55 -19.94
CA ALA A 617 26.36 -4.94 -18.76
C ALA A 617 25.59 -3.68 -18.34
N GLN A 618 25.24 -2.81 -19.30
CA GLN A 618 24.43 -1.61 -19.05
C GLN A 618 23.07 -1.97 -18.43
N ALA A 619 22.34 -2.91 -19.03
CA ALA A 619 21.04 -3.34 -18.50
C ALA A 619 21.17 -3.93 -17.09
N ALA A 620 22.22 -4.72 -16.83
CA ALA A 620 22.48 -5.31 -15.52
C ALA A 620 22.79 -4.23 -14.46
N ASP A 621 23.62 -3.24 -14.78
CA ASP A 621 23.96 -2.15 -13.86
C ASP A 621 22.75 -1.26 -13.55
N GLU A 622 21.99 -0.85 -14.56
CA GLU A 622 20.82 0.02 -14.40
C GLU A 622 19.69 -0.66 -13.59
N THR A 623 19.52 -1.98 -13.76
CA THR A 623 18.49 -2.75 -13.08
C THR A 623 18.97 -3.46 -11.81
N ARG A 624 20.29 -3.46 -11.57
CA ARG A 624 20.96 -4.18 -10.49
C ARG A 624 20.74 -5.70 -10.56
N ALA A 625 20.38 -6.24 -11.72
CA ALA A 625 20.09 -7.65 -11.93
C ALA A 625 21.38 -8.50 -11.96
N VAL A 626 21.28 -9.73 -11.44
CA VAL A 626 22.39 -10.69 -11.46
C VAL A 626 22.40 -11.45 -12.79
N VAL A 627 23.40 -11.20 -13.63
CA VAL A 627 23.57 -11.82 -14.94
C VAL A 627 24.72 -12.81 -14.90
N ARG A 628 24.50 -14.04 -15.37
CA ARG A 628 25.50 -15.11 -15.45
C ARG A 628 25.91 -15.35 -16.90
N SER A 629 27.24 -15.35 -17.15
CA SER A 629 27.82 -15.67 -18.47
C SER A 629 27.78 -17.16 -18.75
N VAL A 630 27.01 -17.60 -19.75
CA VAL A 630 26.90 -18.98 -20.19
C VAL A 630 28.00 -19.32 -21.19
N VAL A 631 28.68 -20.46 -21.04
CA VAL A 631 29.81 -20.86 -21.86
C VAL A 631 29.46 -21.84 -22.99
N SER A 632 28.29 -22.49 -22.91
CA SER A 632 27.86 -23.49 -23.89
C SER A 632 26.35 -23.52 -24.02
N GLY A 633 25.84 -23.73 -25.24
CA GLY A 633 24.41 -23.93 -25.50
C GLY A 633 23.91 -25.34 -25.17
N ARG A 634 24.82 -26.28 -24.85
CA ARG A 634 24.44 -27.62 -24.42
C ARG A 634 24.14 -27.61 -22.92
N ALA A 635 22.94 -28.07 -22.58
CA ALA A 635 22.51 -28.25 -21.19
C ALA A 635 23.42 -29.27 -20.45
N VAL A 636 23.48 -29.14 -19.15
CA VAL A 636 24.05 -30.15 -18.23
C VAL A 636 22.91 -31.06 -17.81
N GLY A 637 23.13 -32.37 -17.84
CA GLY A 637 22.07 -33.35 -17.52
C GLY A 637 21.02 -33.49 -18.62
N ASP A 638 19.78 -33.80 -18.23
CA ASP A 638 18.64 -34.10 -19.11
C ASP A 638 17.75 -32.88 -19.45
N GLY A 639 18.17 -31.69 -19.08
CA GLY A 639 17.43 -30.43 -19.34
C GLY A 639 17.44 -30.00 -20.80
N PRO A 640 16.67 -29.01 -21.20
CA PRO A 640 16.59 -28.51 -22.57
C PRO A 640 17.88 -27.80 -22.98
N ASP A 641 18.39 -28.09 -24.17
CA ASP A 641 19.46 -27.32 -24.78
C ASP A 641 19.03 -25.88 -25.07
N LEU A 642 19.93 -24.89 -24.86
CA LEU A 642 19.62 -23.47 -24.90
C LEU A 642 19.20 -22.94 -26.29
N GLY A 643 19.35 -23.70 -27.33
CA GLY A 643 18.86 -23.41 -28.69
C GLY A 643 17.48 -23.95 -29.00
N GLY A 644 16.86 -24.70 -28.05
CA GLY A 644 15.59 -25.40 -28.24
C GLY A 644 14.34 -24.55 -28.12
N GLY A 645 13.18 -25.19 -28.35
CA GLY A 645 11.88 -24.53 -28.34
C GLY A 645 11.33 -24.21 -26.93
N HIS A 646 12.03 -24.62 -25.87
CA HIS A 646 11.70 -24.30 -24.49
C HIS A 646 12.07 -22.88 -24.03
N PHE A 647 12.58 -22.06 -24.97
CA PHE A 647 12.95 -20.66 -24.71
C PHE A 647 12.15 -19.76 -25.66
N MET A 648 11.10 -19.13 -25.11
CA MET A 648 10.18 -18.31 -25.88
C MET A 648 10.67 -16.86 -25.98
N LEU A 649 10.70 -16.32 -27.20
CA LEU A 649 11.13 -14.94 -27.46
C LEU A 649 10.07 -13.96 -26.92
N LEU A 650 10.50 -13.03 -26.06
CA LEU A 650 9.66 -11.96 -25.55
C LEU A 650 9.47 -10.85 -26.60
N LYS A 651 8.37 -10.13 -26.49
CA LYS A 651 8.09 -8.91 -27.27
C LYS A 651 8.13 -7.69 -26.36
N ARG A 652 8.79 -6.62 -26.80
CA ARG A 652 8.88 -5.38 -26.02
C ARG A 652 7.48 -4.90 -25.62
N PRO A 653 7.20 -4.69 -24.32
CA PRO A 653 5.92 -4.15 -23.85
C PRO A 653 5.72 -2.70 -24.32
N ARG A 654 4.52 -2.43 -24.83
CA ARG A 654 4.01 -1.07 -25.07
C ARG A 654 2.71 -0.97 -24.30
N VAL A 655 2.78 -0.32 -23.13
CA VAL A 655 1.76 -0.41 -22.09
C VAL A 655 0.89 0.83 -22.06
N ALA A 656 -0.43 0.63 -22.07
CA ALA A 656 -1.43 1.63 -21.71
C ALA A 656 -2.17 1.19 -20.46
N ILE A 657 -2.55 2.15 -19.61
CA ILE A 657 -3.38 1.95 -18.42
C ILE A 657 -4.55 2.93 -18.42
N LEU A 658 -5.75 2.41 -18.18
CA LEU A 658 -6.94 3.23 -18.12
C LEU A 658 -6.97 4.06 -16.83
N SER A 659 -7.22 5.34 -16.95
CA SER A 659 -7.27 6.33 -15.87
C SER A 659 -8.57 7.14 -15.92
N ASN A 660 -8.77 8.03 -14.93
CA ASN A 660 -9.94 8.87 -14.77
C ASN A 660 -11.21 8.11 -14.34
N SER A 661 -12.23 8.88 -13.91
CA SER A 661 -13.52 8.30 -13.47
C SER A 661 -14.17 7.45 -14.58
N PRO A 662 -14.71 6.27 -14.25
CA PRO A 662 -15.00 5.71 -12.90
C PRO A 662 -13.91 4.77 -12.32
N VAL A 663 -12.71 4.76 -12.86
CA VAL A 663 -11.61 3.89 -12.42
C VAL A 663 -11.24 4.14 -10.96
N SER A 664 -11.00 3.07 -10.20
CA SER A 664 -10.47 3.13 -8.83
C SER A 664 -9.12 3.85 -8.80
N ARG A 665 -9.01 4.92 -8.01
CA ARG A 665 -7.78 5.72 -7.88
C ARG A 665 -6.62 4.90 -7.34
N THR A 666 -6.89 4.10 -6.31
CA THR A 666 -5.88 3.30 -5.62
C THR A 666 -5.40 2.14 -6.48
N ASP A 667 -6.30 1.36 -7.10
CA ASP A 667 -5.89 0.26 -7.98
C ASP A 667 -5.13 0.78 -9.22
N PHE A 668 -5.57 1.92 -9.77
CA PHE A 668 -4.83 2.60 -10.83
C PHE A 668 -3.42 3.00 -10.37
N GLY A 669 -3.31 3.67 -9.22
CA GLY A 669 -2.05 4.16 -8.70
C GLY A 669 -1.06 3.03 -8.40
N HIS A 670 -1.54 1.93 -7.80
CA HIS A 670 -0.71 0.75 -7.52
C HIS A 670 -0.20 0.11 -8.82
N ALA A 671 -1.05 -0.03 -9.84
CA ALA A 671 -0.68 -0.59 -11.14
C ALA A 671 0.30 0.36 -11.88
N TRP A 672 0.03 1.65 -11.87
CA TRP A 672 0.91 2.65 -12.47
C TRP A 672 2.31 2.58 -11.86
N ARG A 673 2.43 2.62 -10.53
CA ARG A 673 3.73 2.54 -9.86
C ARG A 673 4.44 1.21 -10.14
N ALA A 674 3.73 0.09 -10.16
CA ALA A 674 4.33 -1.22 -10.44
C ALA A 674 4.95 -1.28 -11.85
N ILE A 675 4.33 -0.61 -12.84
CA ILE A 675 4.85 -0.57 -14.21
C ILE A 675 5.96 0.47 -14.34
N ASP A 676 5.75 1.69 -13.85
CA ASP A 676 6.66 2.82 -14.02
C ASP A 676 7.91 2.70 -13.14
N GLU A 677 7.75 2.68 -11.81
CA GLU A 677 8.87 2.55 -10.86
C GLU A 677 9.36 1.09 -10.75
N GLY A 678 8.42 0.12 -10.71
CA GLY A 678 8.75 -1.30 -10.50
C GLY A 678 9.49 -1.92 -11.68
N LEU A 679 8.92 -1.87 -12.87
CA LEU A 679 9.50 -2.43 -14.10
C LEU A 679 10.39 -1.43 -14.85
N GLY A 680 10.31 -0.13 -14.57
CA GLY A 680 11.01 0.92 -15.31
C GLY A 680 10.49 1.12 -16.75
N LEU A 681 9.22 0.77 -17.01
CA LEU A 681 8.60 0.86 -18.33
C LEU A 681 7.84 2.19 -18.50
N PRO A 682 8.00 2.89 -19.64
CA PRO A 682 7.09 3.97 -19.97
C PRO A 682 5.68 3.45 -20.14
N VAL A 683 4.71 4.15 -19.51
CA VAL A 683 3.30 3.77 -19.54
C VAL A 683 2.43 4.95 -19.95
N THR A 684 1.51 4.73 -20.89
CA THR A 684 0.55 5.75 -21.32
C THR A 684 -0.68 5.71 -20.43
N LEU A 685 -0.97 6.84 -19.76
CA LEU A 685 -2.18 7.01 -18.97
C LEU A 685 -3.32 7.42 -19.90
N VAL A 686 -4.25 6.51 -20.16
CA VAL A 686 -5.37 6.70 -21.07
C VAL A 686 -6.58 7.20 -20.31
N ASP A 687 -7.09 8.38 -20.67
CA ASP A 687 -8.30 8.94 -20.10
C ASP A 687 -9.54 8.17 -20.58
N ALA A 688 -10.28 7.54 -19.65
CA ALA A 688 -11.51 6.81 -19.94
C ALA A 688 -12.59 7.66 -20.66
N GLN A 689 -12.61 8.97 -20.39
CA GLN A 689 -13.53 9.91 -21.02
C GLN A 689 -13.01 10.44 -22.37
N GLY A 690 -11.69 10.57 -22.51
CA GLY A 690 -10.99 11.05 -23.73
C GLY A 690 -10.56 9.95 -24.71
N TYR A 691 -10.96 8.71 -24.50
CA TYR A 691 -10.48 7.52 -25.21
C TYR A 691 -10.60 7.57 -26.75
N ARG A 692 -11.51 8.36 -27.30
CA ARG A 692 -11.74 8.42 -28.77
C ARG A 692 -10.51 8.84 -29.60
N GLY A 693 -9.51 9.45 -28.98
CA GLY A 693 -8.26 9.89 -29.61
C GLY A 693 -7.11 8.89 -29.46
N VAL A 694 -7.34 7.73 -28.84
CA VAL A 694 -6.30 6.72 -28.57
C VAL A 694 -6.40 5.62 -29.62
N ASP A 695 -5.30 5.37 -30.34
CA ASP A 695 -5.15 4.21 -31.21
C ASP A 695 -4.57 3.04 -30.39
N LEU A 696 -5.38 2.00 -30.18
CA LEU A 696 -4.93 0.81 -29.43
C LEU A 696 -3.86 0.00 -30.14
N ASP A 697 -3.69 0.12 -31.46
CA ASP A 697 -2.66 -0.60 -32.21
C ASP A 697 -1.25 -0.12 -31.86
N ASP A 698 -1.12 1.06 -31.25
CA ASP A 698 0.14 1.56 -30.69
C ASP A 698 0.60 0.76 -29.46
N TYR A 699 -0.30 0.00 -28.83
CA TYR A 699 -0.04 -0.74 -27.59
C TYR A 699 -0.23 -2.25 -27.80
N ASN A 700 0.51 -3.04 -27.02
CA ASN A 700 0.31 -4.49 -26.97
C ASN A 700 -0.15 -4.98 -25.59
N VAL A 701 -0.19 -4.08 -24.59
CA VAL A 701 -0.76 -4.34 -23.26
C VAL A 701 -1.69 -3.20 -22.87
N LEU A 702 -2.91 -3.54 -22.46
CA LEU A 702 -3.87 -2.60 -21.88
C LEU A 702 -4.27 -3.08 -20.49
N VAL A 703 -3.97 -2.27 -19.47
CA VAL A 703 -4.36 -2.53 -18.09
C VAL A 703 -5.64 -1.77 -17.76
N LEU A 704 -6.64 -2.51 -17.30
CA LEU A 704 -7.93 -2.00 -16.83
C LEU A 704 -8.04 -2.22 -15.31
N PRO A 705 -7.73 -1.20 -14.49
CA PRO A 705 -7.91 -1.28 -13.04
C PRO A 705 -9.39 -1.46 -12.66
N SER A 706 -9.66 -1.77 -11.42
CA SER A 706 -11.02 -1.88 -10.89
C SER A 706 -11.83 -0.60 -11.15
N GLY A 707 -13.14 -0.74 -11.38
CA GLY A 707 -14.05 0.37 -11.65
C GLY A 707 -14.30 0.69 -13.14
N ALA A 708 -13.64 0.01 -14.08
CA ALA A 708 -13.80 0.25 -15.52
C ALA A 708 -14.99 -0.50 -16.16
N SER A 709 -15.94 -0.99 -15.39
CA SER A 709 -17.05 -1.85 -15.89
C SER A 709 -17.89 -1.17 -16.98
N SER A 710 -18.22 0.12 -16.86
CA SER A 710 -18.96 0.86 -17.90
C SER A 710 -18.13 1.02 -19.16
N PHE A 711 -16.84 1.35 -19.01
CA PHE A 711 -15.93 1.46 -20.15
C PHE A 711 -15.85 0.15 -20.95
N VAL A 712 -15.74 -0.99 -20.25
CA VAL A 712 -15.72 -2.34 -20.88
C VAL A 712 -16.98 -2.58 -21.68
N ARG A 713 -18.18 -2.38 -21.11
CA ARG A 713 -19.45 -2.57 -21.81
C ARG A 713 -19.59 -1.66 -23.03
N ASP A 714 -19.28 -0.37 -22.86
CA ASP A 714 -19.39 0.63 -23.93
C ASP A 714 -18.40 0.39 -25.09
N ARG A 715 -17.31 -0.32 -24.86
CA ARG A 715 -16.20 -0.55 -25.79
C ARG A 715 -15.96 -2.03 -26.13
N ALA A 716 -16.85 -2.92 -25.72
CA ALA A 716 -16.68 -4.37 -25.87
C ALA A 716 -16.25 -4.78 -27.30
N GLY A 717 -16.87 -4.20 -28.33
CA GLY A 717 -16.53 -4.48 -29.73
C GLY A 717 -15.09 -4.14 -30.10
N SER A 718 -14.66 -2.89 -29.83
CA SER A 718 -13.28 -2.46 -30.15
C SER A 718 -12.22 -3.20 -29.32
N LEU A 719 -12.51 -3.49 -28.07
CA LEU A 719 -11.62 -4.28 -27.20
C LEU A 719 -11.48 -5.72 -27.71
N ARG A 720 -12.58 -6.35 -28.15
CA ARG A 720 -12.55 -7.70 -28.75
C ARG A 720 -11.69 -7.75 -30.00
N ASP A 721 -11.87 -6.77 -30.90
CA ASP A 721 -11.10 -6.73 -32.14
C ASP A 721 -9.62 -6.53 -31.88
N TRP A 722 -9.27 -5.64 -30.96
CA TRP A 722 -7.89 -5.40 -30.54
C TRP A 722 -7.26 -6.64 -29.89
N VAL A 723 -7.94 -7.32 -28.95
CA VAL A 723 -7.45 -8.55 -28.34
C VAL A 723 -7.28 -9.63 -29.42
N ARG A 724 -8.27 -9.81 -30.31
CA ARG A 724 -8.16 -10.79 -31.40
C ARG A 724 -6.98 -10.52 -32.34
N SER A 725 -6.56 -9.27 -32.48
CA SER A 725 -5.39 -8.88 -33.31
C SER A 725 -4.03 -9.13 -32.62
N GLY A 726 -4.01 -9.47 -31.33
CA GLY A 726 -2.80 -9.80 -30.59
C GLY A 726 -2.55 -8.98 -29.32
N GLY A 727 -3.55 -8.18 -28.87
CA GLY A 727 -3.46 -7.40 -27.62
C GLY A 727 -3.58 -8.26 -26.36
N VAL A 728 -2.90 -7.87 -25.30
CA VAL A 728 -2.99 -8.45 -23.94
C VAL A 728 -3.83 -7.52 -23.09
N LEU A 729 -5.03 -7.95 -22.73
CA LEU A 729 -5.95 -7.22 -21.86
C LEU A 729 -5.81 -7.74 -20.42
N VAL A 730 -5.40 -6.86 -19.50
CA VAL A 730 -5.25 -7.20 -18.07
C VAL A 730 -6.33 -6.48 -17.27
N ALA A 731 -7.26 -7.22 -16.69
CA ALA A 731 -8.39 -6.70 -15.93
C ALA A 731 -8.29 -7.08 -14.44
N ILE A 732 -8.60 -6.12 -13.56
CA ILE A 732 -8.45 -6.27 -12.10
C ILE A 732 -9.81 -6.05 -11.42
N GLY A 733 -10.14 -6.92 -10.47
CA GLY A 733 -11.26 -6.76 -9.54
C GLY A 733 -12.62 -6.61 -10.24
N SER A 734 -13.36 -5.55 -9.97
CA SER A 734 -14.70 -5.33 -10.56
C SER A 734 -14.70 -5.22 -12.10
N THR A 735 -13.56 -4.87 -12.70
CA THR A 735 -13.41 -4.87 -14.16
C THR A 735 -13.30 -6.29 -14.71
N ALA A 736 -12.57 -7.20 -14.04
CA ALA A 736 -12.55 -8.63 -14.40
C ALA A 736 -13.95 -9.26 -14.27
N VAL A 737 -14.71 -8.87 -13.26
CA VAL A 737 -16.13 -9.25 -13.09
C VAL A 737 -16.98 -8.79 -14.29
N ALA A 738 -16.76 -7.57 -14.79
CA ALA A 738 -17.48 -7.08 -15.96
C ALA A 738 -17.12 -7.82 -17.25
N LEU A 739 -15.91 -8.35 -17.37
CA LEU A 739 -15.52 -9.19 -18.51
C LEU A 739 -16.25 -10.55 -18.54
N ALA A 740 -16.68 -11.04 -17.37
CA ALA A 740 -17.42 -12.30 -17.24
C ALA A 740 -18.91 -12.18 -17.68
N ASP A 741 -19.39 -10.96 -17.98
CA ASP A 741 -20.71 -10.73 -18.54
C ASP A 741 -20.79 -11.33 -19.95
N PRO A 742 -21.73 -12.26 -20.23
CA PRO A 742 -21.87 -12.89 -21.54
C PRO A 742 -22.05 -11.90 -22.70
N GLU A 743 -22.67 -10.76 -22.47
CA GLU A 743 -22.91 -9.73 -23.51
C GLU A 743 -21.62 -9.02 -23.95
N VAL A 744 -20.58 -9.04 -23.10
CA VAL A 744 -19.27 -8.43 -23.39
C VAL A 744 -18.44 -9.31 -24.33
N GLU A 745 -18.58 -10.64 -24.27
CA GLU A 745 -17.89 -11.65 -25.11
C GLU A 745 -16.33 -11.53 -25.12
N LEU A 746 -15.73 -10.99 -24.08
CA LEU A 746 -14.27 -10.89 -23.91
C LEU A 746 -13.71 -12.05 -23.10
N SER A 747 -14.43 -12.54 -22.09
CA SER A 747 -14.04 -13.68 -21.27
C SER A 747 -15.08 -14.79 -21.37
N GLY A 748 -14.65 -16.04 -21.20
CA GLY A 748 -15.55 -17.17 -21.03
C GLY A 748 -15.88 -17.47 -19.57
N ASN A 749 -15.21 -16.79 -18.63
CA ASN A 749 -15.55 -16.90 -17.21
C ASN A 749 -16.99 -16.50 -16.96
N ARG A 750 -17.59 -17.06 -15.90
CA ARG A 750 -18.94 -16.72 -15.45
C ARG A 750 -18.91 -16.32 -14.00
N LEU A 751 -19.90 -15.58 -13.56
CA LEU A 751 -20.12 -15.41 -12.14
C LEU A 751 -20.87 -16.62 -11.56
N ARG A 752 -20.52 -17.04 -10.36
CA ARG A 752 -21.18 -18.18 -9.70
C ARG A 752 -22.70 -18.09 -9.75
N ARG A 753 -23.25 -16.90 -9.52
CA ARG A 753 -24.72 -16.66 -9.56
C ARG A 753 -25.36 -16.95 -10.92
N ASP A 754 -24.57 -16.90 -12.01
CA ASP A 754 -25.07 -17.09 -13.38
C ASP A 754 -24.97 -18.56 -13.83
N VAL A 755 -24.44 -19.45 -12.95
CA VAL A 755 -24.19 -20.89 -13.22
C VAL A 755 -24.56 -21.79 -12.05
N LEU A 756 -25.53 -21.38 -11.25
CA LEU A 756 -25.92 -22.12 -10.04
C LEU A 756 -26.42 -23.55 -10.33
N GLY A 757 -27.00 -23.79 -11.51
CA GLY A 757 -27.44 -25.12 -11.97
C GLY A 757 -26.29 -26.04 -12.41
N GLU A 758 -25.08 -25.49 -12.64
CA GLU A 758 -23.93 -26.20 -13.18
C GLU A 758 -22.77 -26.39 -12.17
N LEU A 759 -22.96 -26.05 -10.89
CA LEU A 759 -21.90 -26.06 -9.88
C LEU A 759 -21.18 -27.41 -9.74
N ASP A 760 -21.89 -28.51 -9.93
CA ASP A 760 -21.32 -29.86 -9.89
C ASP A 760 -20.30 -30.09 -11.00
N VAL A 761 -20.53 -29.52 -12.18
CA VAL A 761 -19.58 -29.59 -13.32
C VAL A 761 -18.30 -28.82 -12.99
N TYR A 762 -18.42 -27.66 -12.35
CA TYR A 762 -17.23 -26.89 -11.92
C TYR A 762 -16.46 -27.60 -10.80
N ALA A 763 -17.16 -28.20 -9.83
CA ALA A 763 -16.54 -28.98 -8.75
C ALA A 763 -15.80 -30.20 -9.32
N TRP A 764 -16.40 -30.93 -10.26
CA TRP A 764 -15.76 -32.04 -10.94
C TRP A 764 -14.53 -31.62 -11.72
N ARG A 765 -14.58 -30.50 -12.47
CA ARG A 765 -13.39 -29.93 -13.17
C ARG A 765 -12.28 -29.61 -12.20
N ALA A 766 -12.58 -28.94 -11.08
CA ALA A 766 -11.59 -28.60 -10.06
C ALA A 766 -10.94 -29.85 -9.45
N SER A 767 -11.72 -30.91 -9.19
CA SER A 767 -11.22 -32.20 -8.69
C SER A 767 -10.26 -32.86 -9.71
N ASN A 768 -10.67 -32.89 -10.99
CA ASN A 768 -9.83 -33.47 -12.04
C ASN A 768 -8.52 -32.70 -12.28
N GLU A 769 -8.57 -31.37 -12.21
CA GLU A 769 -7.36 -30.54 -12.30
C GLU A 769 -6.38 -30.83 -11.16
N ARG A 770 -6.87 -30.98 -9.91
CA ARG A 770 -6.04 -31.39 -8.77
C ARG A 770 -5.47 -32.80 -8.96
N ALA A 771 -6.27 -33.74 -9.45
CA ALA A 771 -5.78 -35.10 -9.74
C ALA A 771 -4.70 -35.11 -10.82
N ALA A 772 -4.78 -34.23 -11.81
CA ALA A 772 -3.76 -34.11 -12.85
C ALA A 772 -2.38 -33.64 -12.34
N HIS A 773 -2.30 -33.01 -11.16
CA HIS A 773 -1.03 -32.63 -10.51
C HIS A 773 -0.37 -33.79 -9.73
N ALA A 774 -1.13 -34.85 -9.46
CA ALA A 774 -0.67 -36.01 -8.67
C ALA A 774 -0.88 -37.32 -9.43
N VAL A 775 -0.52 -37.35 -10.72
CA VAL A 775 -0.71 -38.54 -11.56
C VAL A 775 0.27 -39.63 -11.16
N GLU A 776 -0.25 -40.72 -10.68
CA GLU A 776 0.46 -41.99 -10.51
C GLU A 776 0.00 -42.94 -11.64
N VAL A 777 0.95 -43.54 -12.35
CA VAL A 777 0.66 -44.51 -13.41
C VAL A 777 0.97 -45.90 -12.88
N ASP A 778 -0.09 -46.70 -12.77
CA ASP A 778 0.06 -48.15 -12.57
C ASP A 778 0.39 -48.79 -13.93
N VAL A 779 1.67 -49.10 -14.10
CA VAL A 779 2.18 -49.62 -15.38
C VAL A 779 1.60 -51.01 -15.68
N ASP A 780 1.38 -51.84 -14.66
CA ASP A 780 0.87 -53.20 -14.81
C ASP A 780 -0.60 -53.18 -15.25
N LEU A 781 -1.38 -52.24 -14.69
CA LEU A 781 -2.76 -51.99 -15.11
C LEU A 781 -2.83 -51.49 -16.58
N VAL A 782 -1.91 -50.59 -17.01
CA VAL A 782 -1.88 -50.05 -18.40
C VAL A 782 -1.59 -51.13 -19.42
N TYR A 783 -0.73 -52.08 -19.09
CA TYR A 783 -0.37 -53.20 -19.97
C TYR A 783 -1.20 -54.47 -19.77
N GLY A 784 -2.11 -54.48 -18.77
CA GLY A 784 -3.04 -55.58 -18.54
C GLY A 784 -2.44 -56.81 -17.89
N ASP A 785 -1.28 -56.69 -17.24
CA ASP A 785 -0.57 -57.79 -16.60
C ASP A 785 -1.21 -58.24 -15.28
N ASP A 786 -2.08 -57.42 -14.64
CA ASP A 786 -2.82 -57.70 -13.41
C ASP A 786 -4.33 -57.46 -13.52
N ALA A 787 -4.93 -57.68 -14.67
CA ALA A 787 -6.37 -57.52 -14.79
C ALA A 787 -7.11 -58.69 -14.08
N GLU A 788 -7.38 -58.59 -12.80
CA GLU A 788 -8.59 -59.22 -12.25
C GLU A 788 -9.79 -58.57 -12.98
N GLU A 789 -10.58 -59.41 -13.70
CA GLU A 789 -11.81 -58.92 -14.32
C GLU A 789 -12.65 -58.19 -13.26
N PRO A 790 -12.99 -56.91 -13.49
CA PRO A 790 -13.85 -56.24 -12.56
C PRO A 790 -15.18 -57.01 -12.51
N GLU A 791 -15.59 -57.43 -11.32
CA GLU A 791 -16.95 -57.94 -11.09
C GLU A 791 -17.91 -56.94 -11.71
N ALA A 792 -18.68 -57.39 -12.70
CA ALA A 792 -19.69 -56.56 -13.34
C ALA A 792 -20.60 -55.96 -12.24
N PRO A 793 -20.81 -54.65 -12.23
CA PRO A 793 -21.74 -54.07 -11.27
C PRO A 793 -23.07 -54.77 -11.43
N SER A 794 -23.60 -55.29 -10.30
CA SER A 794 -24.96 -55.87 -10.25
C SER A 794 -25.91 -54.86 -10.87
N GLU A 795 -26.68 -55.28 -11.86
CA GLU A 795 -27.75 -54.51 -12.46
C GLU A 795 -28.75 -54.08 -11.33
N THR A 796 -28.54 -52.91 -10.78
CA THR A 796 -29.59 -52.18 -10.14
C THR A 796 -30.39 -51.56 -11.27
N GLU A 797 -31.62 -51.98 -11.44
CA GLU A 797 -32.63 -51.38 -12.32
C GLU A 797 -32.60 -49.85 -12.08
N VAL A 798 -32.05 -49.12 -13.03
CA VAL A 798 -32.21 -47.68 -13.13
C VAL A 798 -33.52 -47.52 -13.90
N ASP A 799 -34.56 -47.10 -13.22
CA ASP A 799 -35.80 -46.61 -13.85
C ASP A 799 -35.39 -45.44 -14.76
N ASP A 800 -35.34 -45.66 -16.06
CA ASP A 800 -35.24 -44.64 -17.10
C ASP A 800 -36.55 -43.82 -17.18
N GLU A 801 -36.78 -42.92 -16.29
CA GLU A 801 -37.54 -41.72 -16.60
C GLU A 801 -36.56 -40.56 -16.79
N VAL A 802 -36.05 -40.45 -18.02
CA VAL A 802 -35.35 -39.25 -18.49
C VAL A 802 -36.45 -38.20 -18.76
N ASP A 803 -36.78 -37.40 -17.79
CA ASP A 803 -37.44 -36.12 -18.04
C ASP A 803 -36.44 -35.20 -18.76
N ASP A 804 -36.62 -35.08 -20.07
CA ASP A 804 -35.93 -34.19 -20.96
C ASP A 804 -36.47 -32.74 -20.79
N ASP A 805 -36.35 -32.20 -19.60
CA ASP A 805 -36.65 -30.79 -19.31
C ASP A 805 -35.47 -30.17 -18.54
N SER A 806 -34.29 -30.12 -19.25
CA SER A 806 -33.16 -29.36 -18.81
C SER A 806 -33.44 -27.86 -19.03
N SER A 807 -34.19 -27.24 -18.15
CA SER A 807 -34.15 -25.81 -17.97
C SER A 807 -32.81 -25.49 -17.27
N ASP A 808 -31.93 -24.73 -17.92
CA ASP A 808 -30.66 -24.20 -17.40
C ASP A 808 -30.81 -23.31 -16.15
N ASP A 809 -32.04 -23.16 -15.64
CA ASP A 809 -32.36 -22.30 -14.50
C ASP A 809 -32.29 -23.09 -13.18
N ALA A 810 -31.46 -22.58 -12.26
CA ALA A 810 -31.42 -23.08 -10.89
C ALA A 810 -32.80 -22.97 -10.23
N SER A 811 -33.12 -23.88 -9.30
CA SER A 811 -34.39 -23.77 -8.55
C SER A 811 -34.40 -22.45 -7.75
N PRO A 812 -35.59 -21.82 -7.54
CA PRO A 812 -35.68 -20.59 -6.77
C PRO A 812 -35.07 -20.65 -5.37
N ASP A 813 -34.98 -21.81 -4.76
CA ASP A 813 -34.39 -22.01 -3.43
C ASP A 813 -32.84 -21.85 -3.49
N VAL A 814 -32.21 -22.33 -4.54
CA VAL A 814 -30.73 -22.22 -4.73
C VAL A 814 -30.32 -20.76 -5.00
N GLU A 815 -31.12 -20.02 -5.76
CA GLU A 815 -30.88 -18.59 -6.01
C GLU A 815 -31.01 -17.76 -4.72
N LEU A 816 -32.07 -18.00 -3.94
CA LEU A 816 -32.27 -17.32 -2.65
C LEU A 816 -31.15 -17.64 -1.65
N GLU A 817 -30.65 -18.88 -1.65
CA GLU A 817 -29.54 -19.27 -0.79
C GLU A 817 -28.23 -18.60 -1.21
N ASP A 818 -27.92 -18.50 -2.51
CA ASP A 818 -26.73 -17.78 -2.99
C ASP A 818 -26.83 -16.28 -2.71
N GLU A 819 -28.02 -15.69 -2.85
CA GLU A 819 -28.26 -14.28 -2.50
C GLU A 819 -28.03 -14.04 -1.00
N TRP A 820 -28.53 -14.91 -0.13
CA TRP A 820 -28.28 -14.85 1.30
C TRP A 820 -26.79 -14.95 1.62
N ARG A 821 -26.09 -15.96 1.10
CA ARG A 821 -24.66 -16.18 1.31
C ARG A 821 -23.81 -15.01 0.82
N ARG A 822 -24.22 -14.32 -0.23
CA ARG A 822 -23.52 -13.16 -0.79
C ARG A 822 -23.46 -11.97 0.17
N ARG A 823 -24.36 -11.85 1.12
CA ARG A 823 -24.35 -10.78 2.14
C ARG A 823 -23.14 -10.84 3.06
N PHE A 824 -22.55 -12.01 3.23
CA PHE A 824 -21.41 -12.26 4.10
C PHE A 824 -20.06 -12.00 3.43
N SER A 825 -20.02 -11.15 2.43
CA SER A 825 -18.80 -10.84 1.66
C SER A 825 -17.68 -10.33 2.54
N PRO A 826 -16.43 -10.85 2.42
CA PRO A 826 -15.32 -10.38 3.23
C PRO A 826 -14.88 -8.96 2.81
N ALA A 827 -14.57 -8.11 3.79
CA ALA A 827 -14.03 -6.77 3.56
C ALA A 827 -12.58 -6.82 3.03
N GLY A 828 -11.79 -7.80 3.52
CA GLY A 828 -10.44 -8.08 3.07
C GLY A 828 -9.83 -9.19 3.91
N VAL A 829 -9.51 -10.31 3.26
CA VAL A 829 -9.00 -11.54 3.88
C VAL A 829 -7.81 -12.08 3.10
N ILE A 830 -7.03 -12.95 3.73
CA ILE A 830 -5.97 -13.70 3.08
C ILE A 830 -6.45 -15.12 2.84
N LEU A 831 -6.47 -15.51 1.58
CA LEU A 831 -6.89 -16.84 1.12
C LEU A 831 -5.71 -17.61 0.53
N ARG A 832 -5.87 -18.92 0.48
CA ARG A 832 -4.95 -19.85 -0.16
C ARG A 832 -5.26 -19.95 -1.65
N GLY A 833 -4.27 -19.60 -2.50
CA GLY A 833 -4.32 -19.78 -3.94
C GLY A 833 -3.44 -20.96 -4.35
N GLU A 834 -3.96 -21.87 -5.17
CA GLU A 834 -3.24 -23.01 -5.77
C GLU A 834 -2.74 -22.56 -7.15
N LEU A 835 -1.40 -22.62 -7.35
CA LEU A 835 -0.74 -22.25 -8.61
C LEU A 835 -0.82 -23.35 -9.63
N ASP A 836 -1.12 -23.03 -10.87
CA ASP A 836 -0.90 -23.95 -12.00
C ASP A 836 0.58 -23.87 -12.43
N PRO A 837 1.38 -24.95 -12.23
CA PRO A 837 2.80 -24.94 -12.54
C PRO A 837 3.11 -24.91 -14.04
N GLU A 838 2.14 -25.19 -14.91
CA GLU A 838 2.30 -25.16 -16.36
C GLU A 838 1.97 -23.80 -16.98
N SER A 839 1.26 -22.94 -16.26
CA SER A 839 0.86 -21.62 -16.76
C SER A 839 2.06 -20.67 -16.82
N TRP A 840 2.32 -20.06 -17.97
CA TRP A 840 3.43 -19.12 -18.15
C TRP A 840 3.36 -17.92 -17.18
N ILE A 841 2.17 -17.51 -16.76
CA ILE A 841 2.00 -16.35 -15.86
C ILE A 841 2.47 -16.63 -14.44
N THR A 842 2.59 -17.90 -14.04
CA THR A 842 3.13 -18.33 -12.73
C THR A 842 4.65 -18.53 -12.74
N ALA A 843 5.31 -18.32 -13.87
CA ALA A 843 6.77 -18.45 -14.00
C ALA A 843 7.51 -17.52 -13.02
N GLY A 844 8.55 -18.01 -12.37
CA GLY A 844 9.31 -17.28 -11.35
C GLY A 844 8.59 -17.07 -10.01
N ARG A 845 7.58 -17.92 -9.70
CA ARG A 845 6.87 -17.90 -8.40
C ARG A 845 6.96 -19.23 -7.62
N GLY A 846 7.76 -20.15 -8.11
CA GLY A 846 7.80 -21.51 -7.58
C GLY A 846 6.55 -22.32 -7.94
N GLU A 847 6.36 -23.41 -7.22
CA GLU A 847 5.24 -24.35 -7.38
C GLU A 847 4.42 -24.41 -6.08
N GLY A 848 3.17 -24.86 -6.17
CA GLY A 848 2.31 -25.12 -5.02
C GLY A 848 1.33 -24.00 -4.70
N GLU A 849 1.43 -23.41 -3.53
CA GLU A 849 0.40 -22.52 -2.97
C GLU A 849 0.97 -21.15 -2.62
N ILE A 850 0.13 -20.12 -2.75
CA ILE A 850 0.48 -18.75 -2.38
C ILE A 850 -0.64 -18.09 -1.56
N PRO A 851 -0.31 -17.17 -0.64
CA PRO A 851 -1.30 -16.29 -0.05
C PRO A 851 -1.76 -15.25 -1.07
N VAL A 852 -3.09 -15.10 -1.22
CA VAL A 852 -3.70 -14.09 -2.08
C VAL A 852 -4.62 -13.19 -1.26
N TYR A 853 -4.64 -11.90 -1.58
CA TYR A 853 -5.64 -10.98 -1.06
C TYR A 853 -6.98 -11.20 -1.76
N PHE A 854 -8.07 -11.17 -0.98
CA PHE A 854 -9.42 -11.23 -1.52
C PHE A 854 -10.37 -10.31 -0.75
N GLY A 855 -11.12 -9.51 -1.49
CA GLY A 855 -12.18 -8.67 -0.94
C GLY A 855 -13.36 -8.60 -1.91
N GLY A 856 -14.59 -8.62 -1.35
CA GLY A 856 -15.81 -8.56 -2.14
C GLY A 856 -16.54 -9.90 -2.29
N SER A 857 -17.61 -9.88 -3.09
CA SER A 857 -18.58 -10.99 -3.19
C SER A 857 -18.47 -11.82 -4.47
N SER A 858 -17.58 -11.47 -5.39
CA SER A 858 -17.58 -12.04 -6.74
C SER A 858 -16.74 -13.30 -6.82
N ALA A 859 -17.38 -14.44 -7.01
CA ALA A 859 -16.73 -15.71 -7.33
C ALA A 859 -16.73 -15.91 -8.85
N LEU A 860 -15.54 -16.01 -9.46
CA LEU A 860 -15.36 -16.27 -10.88
C LEU A 860 -15.26 -17.77 -11.12
N MET A 861 -16.21 -18.31 -11.87
CA MET A 861 -16.23 -19.71 -12.32
C MET A 861 -15.46 -19.79 -13.64
N PRO A 862 -14.33 -20.53 -13.71
CA PRO A 862 -13.43 -20.44 -14.83
C PRO A 862 -13.93 -21.25 -16.05
N ALA A 863 -13.81 -20.66 -17.23
CA ALA A 863 -14.03 -21.36 -18.50
C ALA A 863 -12.83 -22.22 -18.95
N VAL A 864 -11.64 -21.86 -18.47
CA VAL A 864 -10.36 -22.55 -18.72
C VAL A 864 -9.71 -22.91 -17.40
N ARG A 865 -8.71 -23.79 -17.41
CA ARG A 865 -7.91 -24.06 -16.21
C ARG A 865 -7.33 -22.74 -15.68
N PRO A 866 -7.65 -22.33 -14.43
CA PRO A 866 -7.16 -21.07 -13.89
C PRO A 866 -5.66 -21.16 -13.57
N ALA A 867 -4.94 -20.08 -13.79
CA ALA A 867 -3.53 -19.98 -13.39
C ALA A 867 -3.37 -19.92 -11.87
N VAL A 868 -4.37 -19.39 -11.17
CA VAL A 868 -4.49 -19.47 -9.70
C VAL A 868 -5.92 -19.79 -9.35
N ARG A 869 -6.14 -20.94 -8.71
CA ARG A 869 -7.42 -21.36 -8.16
C ARG A 869 -7.45 -21.11 -6.67
N LEU A 870 -8.56 -20.65 -6.14
CA LEU A 870 -8.78 -20.62 -4.70
C LEU A 870 -8.96 -22.05 -4.17
N ALA A 871 -8.34 -22.34 -3.04
CA ALA A 871 -8.34 -23.69 -2.47
C ALA A 871 -9.76 -24.16 -2.12
N SER A 872 -9.90 -25.48 -1.92
CA SER A 872 -11.17 -26.07 -1.44
C SER A 872 -11.57 -25.51 -0.08
N GLU A 873 -12.87 -25.55 0.22
CA GLU A 873 -13.46 -24.90 1.38
C GLU A 873 -12.73 -25.13 2.72
N PRO A 874 -12.32 -26.36 3.09
CA PRO A 874 -11.61 -26.61 4.35
C PRO A 874 -10.23 -25.94 4.43
N ARG A 875 -9.57 -25.72 3.29
CA ARG A 875 -8.20 -25.21 3.19
C ARG A 875 -8.13 -23.73 2.82
N LEU A 876 -9.24 -23.13 2.39
CA LEU A 876 -9.31 -21.84 1.75
C LEU A 876 -8.77 -20.68 2.62
N ARG A 877 -9.23 -20.58 3.88
CA ARG A 877 -8.95 -19.45 4.75
C ARG A 877 -7.56 -19.56 5.37
N LEU A 878 -6.72 -18.54 5.17
CA LEU A 878 -5.45 -18.36 5.89
C LEU A 878 -5.59 -17.37 7.03
N ALA A 879 -6.27 -16.23 6.81
CA ALA A 879 -6.49 -15.21 7.85
C ALA A 879 -7.67 -14.29 7.53
N GLY A 880 -8.18 -13.62 8.57
CA GLY A 880 -9.24 -12.61 8.48
C GLY A 880 -10.65 -13.16 8.67
N LEU A 881 -11.64 -12.25 8.71
CA LEU A 881 -13.04 -12.59 8.92
C LEU A 881 -13.66 -13.14 7.63
N LEU A 882 -13.76 -14.47 7.56
CA LEU A 882 -14.40 -15.19 6.48
C LEU A 882 -15.51 -16.07 7.02
N TRP A 883 -16.74 -15.60 6.91
CA TRP A 883 -17.92 -16.35 7.34
C TRP A 883 -18.09 -17.66 6.56
N PRO A 884 -18.66 -18.72 7.15
CA PRO A 884 -18.89 -20.00 6.44
C PRO A 884 -19.63 -19.84 5.11
N GLU A 885 -20.62 -18.94 5.06
CA GLU A 885 -21.40 -18.65 3.86
C GLU A 885 -20.55 -18.12 2.71
N ALA A 886 -19.64 -17.17 3.01
CA ALA A 886 -18.70 -16.66 2.03
C ALA A 886 -17.66 -17.72 1.63
N ARG A 887 -17.19 -18.51 2.61
CA ARG A 887 -16.22 -19.60 2.38
C ARG A 887 -16.76 -20.61 1.37
N ALA A 888 -17.96 -21.13 1.62
CA ALA A 888 -18.62 -22.09 0.72
C ALA A 888 -18.88 -21.51 -0.69
N ARG A 889 -19.04 -20.18 -0.77
CA ARG A 889 -19.36 -19.50 -2.02
C ARG A 889 -18.14 -19.25 -2.91
N ILE A 890 -17.00 -18.93 -2.32
CA ILE A 890 -15.77 -18.55 -3.07
C ILE A 890 -14.74 -19.69 -3.19
N ALA A 891 -14.89 -20.78 -2.46
CA ALA A 891 -14.04 -21.96 -2.62
C ALA A 891 -14.06 -22.46 -4.07
N ASP A 892 -12.93 -23.01 -4.53
CA ASP A 892 -12.74 -23.57 -5.87
C ASP A 892 -12.90 -22.59 -7.05
N SER A 893 -13.25 -21.31 -6.79
CA SER A 893 -13.35 -20.30 -7.85
C SER A 893 -11.96 -19.86 -8.35
N ALA A 894 -11.92 -19.22 -9.50
CA ALA A 894 -10.68 -18.68 -10.04
C ALA A 894 -10.29 -17.35 -9.35
N TRP A 895 -9.02 -17.24 -8.95
CA TRP A 895 -8.43 -15.97 -8.56
C TRP A 895 -7.73 -15.27 -9.74
N LEU A 896 -7.10 -16.08 -10.63
CA LEU A 896 -6.44 -15.61 -11.86
C LEU A 896 -6.74 -16.56 -13.01
N THR A 897 -7.24 -16.01 -14.13
CA THR A 897 -7.39 -16.75 -15.39
C THR A 897 -6.62 -16.08 -16.52
N VAL A 898 -6.16 -16.91 -17.48
CA VAL A 898 -5.52 -16.47 -18.73
C VAL A 898 -6.24 -17.15 -19.89
N GLU A 899 -6.94 -16.38 -20.70
CA GLU A 899 -7.72 -16.88 -21.82
C GLU A 899 -7.14 -16.43 -23.16
N SER A 900 -6.92 -17.36 -24.08
CA SER A 900 -6.58 -17.01 -25.46
C SER A 900 -7.84 -16.58 -26.24
N ARG A 901 -7.80 -15.40 -26.86
CA ARG A 901 -8.88 -14.87 -27.70
C ARG A 901 -8.33 -14.41 -29.05
N GLY A 902 -8.53 -15.22 -30.08
CA GLY A 902 -7.87 -15.00 -31.38
C GLY A 902 -6.35 -15.14 -31.25
N ARG A 903 -5.60 -14.07 -31.56
CA ARG A 903 -4.15 -14.04 -31.37
C ARG A 903 -3.71 -13.46 -30.03
N GLY A 904 -4.59 -12.79 -29.29
CA GLY A 904 -4.30 -12.13 -28.05
C GLY A 904 -4.77 -12.87 -26.81
N LEU A 905 -4.65 -12.19 -25.66
CA LEU A 905 -4.89 -12.75 -24.34
C LEU A 905 -5.81 -11.85 -23.51
N VAL A 906 -6.66 -12.49 -22.69
CA VAL A 906 -7.41 -11.83 -21.62
C VAL A 906 -6.92 -12.40 -20.28
N VAL A 907 -6.37 -11.56 -19.43
CA VAL A 907 -5.86 -11.87 -18.09
C VAL A 907 -6.82 -11.25 -17.08
N SER A 908 -7.47 -12.06 -16.27
CA SER A 908 -8.48 -11.61 -15.29
C SER A 908 -8.06 -11.95 -13.87
N PHE A 909 -7.81 -10.91 -13.06
CA PHE A 909 -7.57 -11.03 -11.62
C PHE A 909 -8.88 -10.76 -10.87
N ALA A 910 -9.38 -11.73 -10.12
CA ALA A 910 -10.61 -11.59 -9.33
C ALA A 910 -10.52 -10.53 -8.23
N SER A 911 -9.31 -10.28 -7.72
CA SER A 911 -8.97 -9.25 -6.75
C SER A 911 -7.64 -8.60 -7.13
N SER A 912 -7.27 -7.47 -6.47
CA SER A 912 -6.03 -6.76 -6.80
C SER A 912 -4.78 -7.63 -6.54
N PRO A 913 -3.92 -7.89 -7.54
CA PRO A 913 -2.67 -8.61 -7.35
C PRO A 913 -1.57 -7.77 -6.71
N ILE A 914 -1.80 -6.48 -6.55
CA ILE A 914 -0.86 -5.46 -6.06
C ILE A 914 -1.52 -4.57 -5.01
N PHE A 915 -2.41 -5.15 -4.20
CA PHE A 915 -3.18 -4.44 -3.18
C PHE A 915 -2.29 -3.56 -2.31
N ARG A 916 -2.63 -2.27 -2.21
CA ARG A 916 -1.88 -1.23 -1.48
C ARG A 916 -0.42 -1.06 -1.93
N GLY A 917 -0.02 -1.61 -3.08
CA GLY A 917 1.37 -1.59 -3.56
C GLY A 917 2.34 -2.45 -2.74
N SER A 918 1.92 -2.97 -1.60
CA SER A 918 2.72 -3.79 -0.68
C SER A 918 2.55 -5.31 -0.91
N TRP A 919 1.53 -5.71 -1.68
CA TRP A 919 1.22 -7.12 -1.92
C TRP A 919 2.18 -7.74 -2.95
N ARG A 920 3.41 -8.09 -2.49
CA ARG A 920 4.49 -8.58 -3.35
C ARG A 920 4.40 -10.08 -3.64
N SER A 921 3.63 -10.83 -2.84
CA SER A 921 3.42 -12.26 -3.06
C SER A 921 2.79 -12.56 -4.43
N THR A 922 1.94 -11.68 -4.94
CA THR A 922 1.26 -11.80 -6.24
C THR A 922 1.72 -10.78 -7.28
N LEU A 923 2.60 -9.84 -6.92
CA LEU A 923 3.14 -8.82 -7.84
C LEU A 923 3.76 -9.45 -9.09
N ARG A 924 4.54 -10.54 -8.94
CA ARG A 924 5.18 -11.22 -10.06
C ARG A 924 4.20 -11.70 -11.12
N LEU A 925 2.98 -12.13 -10.71
CA LEU A 925 1.93 -12.56 -11.65
C LEU A 925 1.44 -11.38 -12.51
N PHE A 926 1.32 -10.19 -11.91
CA PHE A 926 0.98 -8.97 -12.63
C PHE A 926 2.11 -8.53 -13.58
N GLU A 927 3.35 -8.55 -13.12
CA GLU A 927 4.53 -8.21 -13.92
C GLU A 927 4.72 -9.19 -15.10
N ASN A 928 4.47 -10.51 -14.89
CA ASN A 928 4.47 -11.50 -15.95
C ASN A 928 3.42 -11.17 -17.03
N ALA A 929 2.21 -10.75 -16.65
CA ALA A 929 1.19 -10.33 -17.60
C ALA A 929 1.67 -9.18 -18.50
N ILE A 930 2.46 -8.24 -17.95
CA ILE A 930 2.98 -7.06 -18.64
C ILE A 930 4.19 -7.41 -19.53
N VAL A 931 5.18 -8.15 -18.99
CA VAL A 931 6.48 -8.35 -19.65
C VAL A 931 6.48 -9.61 -20.51
N ILE A 932 5.94 -10.72 -20.01
CA ILE A 932 5.92 -12.01 -20.72
C ILE A 932 4.69 -12.10 -21.64
N GLY A 933 3.54 -11.60 -21.20
CA GLY A 933 2.27 -11.71 -21.93
C GLY A 933 2.33 -11.37 -23.42
N PRO A 934 2.95 -10.26 -23.87
CA PRO A 934 3.08 -9.95 -25.29
C PRO A 934 3.81 -11.02 -26.11
N GLY A 935 4.78 -11.74 -25.52
CA GLY A 935 5.48 -12.86 -26.15
C GLY A 935 4.61 -14.09 -26.32
N MET A 936 3.57 -14.26 -25.50
CA MET A 936 2.65 -15.40 -25.54
C MET A 936 1.51 -15.24 -26.56
N THR A 937 1.37 -14.06 -27.17
CA THR A 937 0.39 -13.82 -28.24
C THR A 937 0.83 -14.47 -29.54
N ARG A 938 -0.14 -15.07 -30.30
CA ARG A 938 0.13 -15.82 -31.55
C ARG A 938 0.36 -14.91 -32.76
#